data_a9aab3fb86f019de9bf0ad5780fd1b94
#
_entry.id   a9aab3fb86f019de9bf0ad5780fd1b94
#
_cell.length_a   1.000
_cell.length_b   1.000
_cell.length_c   1.000
_cell.angle_alpha   90.00
_cell.angle_beta   90.00
_cell.angle_gamma   90.00
#
_symmetry.space_group_name_H-M   'P 1'
#
loop_
_entity.id
_entity.type
_entity.pdbx_description
1 polymer ?
#
loop_
_entity_poly.entity_id
_entity_poly.type
_entity_poly.pdbx_seq_one_letter_code
_entity_poly.pdbx_strand_id
1 'polypeptide(L)'
;MPRMTVVLAAEICMAPLTAFGAGWRVAELNGAPGLYHDGKPVAAMMFWQWEPQEKDTKDMSAAGMQLFAMFGSFPHYKNPYWRKNGSFGMSYQDAHIDNLLSWAPKAAFLPRIFYTAPDWWSAANPSERHVYAPGRKGMQVRESFASLTCREELSPYYRKAVRHLFDRYGDHLMGIHVASGPCGEHFSWDVWGHEPSSAWGDLSEPMRQAFVRYLRRKYGNDVGRLREAFKDPKADFASVTLPGKEERCKNQDGWRDPAKGRRVLDYLECCNEVTVEMIDHYCGIVKDEAKGALPTLAFYGYVAEDTWANENDHRGTAKMYLSKNLDMLSAPHSYKRRKLGEDGMQRQYLASAALHGKFFIDEGDDMTHLEKRKKRPDRRCTVTTMEESLALLYREFGMTVTHGTGLWYMDLTRGTFRDPKLVDAVGRMRKWAEVALRHDRSHHSEVAVVSQPQSGFYTGHGGKFADTVTEKLYVKQMGEFYRAGAPFDWYLAEDLDAVVKGKAKVVAFLDCQYLTDEQYALALKLKEQGRTLVFFHAPAYASQTALSWERVKRLTGGETYETLKMKSADELRAIYKAAGVHVYTDSDVVLSANSAWLMLHTREAGDYEIALPRRARKITEITTEKPVAENADRFTWKLPKHSTAVFLLEH
;
A
#
# COMPACT_ATOMS: atom_id res chain seq x y z
N MET A 1 3.84 63.32 16.59
CA MET A 1 3.99 62.43 15.44
C MET A 1 3.33 61.10 15.81
N PRO A 2 2.21 60.74 15.22
CA PRO A 2 1.52 59.50 15.57
C PRO A 2 2.16 58.31 14.82
N ARG A 3 2.28 57.21 15.55
CA ARG A 3 2.71 55.89 15.02
C ARG A 3 1.58 55.28 14.18
N MET A 4 1.85 55.05 12.91
CA MET A 4 1.01 54.26 12.01
C MET A 4 1.18 52.78 12.32
N THR A 5 0.13 52.14 12.80
CA THR A 5 0.03 50.71 12.91
C THR A 5 -0.37 50.16 11.55
N VAL A 6 0.55 49.44 10.89
CA VAL A 6 0.27 48.71 9.65
C VAL A 6 -0.37 47.39 10.05
N VAL A 7 -1.66 47.24 9.76
CA VAL A 7 -2.37 45.96 9.81
C VAL A 7 -2.07 45.25 8.50
N LEU A 8 -1.23 44.21 8.53
CA LEU A 8 -1.09 43.29 7.42
C LEU A 8 -2.35 42.40 7.40
N ALA A 9 -3.22 42.63 6.44
CA ALA A 9 -4.25 41.69 6.05
C ALA A 9 -3.55 40.53 5.36
N ALA A 10 -3.63 39.32 5.93
CA ALA A 10 -3.24 38.10 5.25
C ALA A 10 -4.28 37.83 4.16
N GLU A 11 -3.98 38.16 2.93
CA GLU A 11 -4.69 37.66 1.76
C GLU A 11 -4.46 36.15 1.70
N ILE A 12 -5.52 35.38 1.99
CA ILE A 12 -5.60 33.97 1.66
C ILE A 12 -5.58 33.92 0.13
N CYS A 13 -4.43 33.61 -0.43
CA CYS A 13 -4.25 33.34 -1.85
C CYS A 13 -5.05 32.09 -2.18
N MET A 14 -6.35 32.24 -2.52
CA MET A 14 -7.07 31.20 -3.25
C MET A 14 -6.33 31.03 -4.58
N ALA A 15 -5.61 29.92 -4.72
CA ALA A 15 -5.09 29.52 -6.00
C ALA A 15 -6.26 29.51 -7.01
N PRO A 16 -6.08 30.07 -8.21
CA PRO A 16 -7.15 30.06 -9.20
C PRO A 16 -7.55 28.61 -9.45
N LEU A 17 -8.86 28.34 -9.45
CA LEU A 17 -9.45 27.13 -10.02
C LEU A 17 -8.99 27.07 -11.49
N THR A 18 -7.81 26.50 -11.72
CA THR A 18 -7.36 26.15 -13.06
C THR A 18 -8.44 25.27 -13.65
N ALA A 19 -8.93 25.64 -14.83
CA ALA A 19 -9.97 24.92 -15.54
C ALA A 19 -9.64 23.43 -15.52
N PHE A 20 -10.40 22.67 -14.75
CA PHE A 20 -10.21 21.24 -14.62
C PHE A 20 -10.52 20.62 -15.99
N GLY A 21 -9.52 20.01 -16.64
CA GLY A 21 -9.69 19.30 -17.90
C GLY A 21 -10.74 18.20 -17.82
N ALA A 22 -11.35 17.87 -18.94
CA ALA A 22 -12.26 16.72 -19.06
C ALA A 22 -11.51 15.40 -18.74
N GLY A 23 -12.24 14.40 -18.24
CA GLY A 23 -11.74 13.06 -17.95
C GLY A 23 -11.44 12.77 -16.49
N TRP A 24 -10.81 11.62 -16.26
CA TRP A 24 -10.49 11.10 -14.94
C TRP A 24 -9.13 11.59 -14.43
N ARG A 25 -9.02 11.84 -13.13
CA ARG A 25 -7.72 12.17 -12.49
C ARG A 25 -7.75 11.98 -10.99
N VAL A 26 -6.56 11.91 -10.40
CA VAL A 26 -6.34 12.05 -8.96
C VAL A 26 -5.89 13.49 -8.66
N ALA A 27 -6.49 14.10 -7.67
CA ALA A 27 -6.13 15.43 -7.18
C ALA A 27 -6.45 15.56 -5.69
N GLU A 28 -5.98 16.61 -5.05
CA GLU A 28 -6.31 16.91 -3.66
C GLU A 28 -7.83 17.13 -3.49
N LEU A 29 -8.37 16.52 -2.45
CA LEU A 29 -9.77 16.64 -2.05
C LEU A 29 -9.86 16.69 -0.52
N ASN A 30 -10.14 17.87 0.02
CA ASN A 30 -10.34 18.08 1.45
C ASN A 30 -9.21 17.48 2.31
N GLY A 31 -7.95 17.75 1.92
CA GLY A 31 -6.76 17.41 2.68
C GLY A 31 -6.13 16.05 2.38
N ALA A 32 -6.68 15.27 1.45
CA ALA A 32 -6.07 14.02 0.97
C ALA A 32 -6.29 13.84 -0.55
N PRO A 33 -5.56 12.93 -1.23
CA PRO A 33 -5.84 12.60 -2.62
C PRO A 33 -7.26 12.02 -2.79
N GLY A 34 -7.89 12.34 -3.90
CA GLY A 34 -9.21 11.84 -4.27
C GLY A 34 -9.37 11.66 -5.77
N LEU A 35 -10.33 10.86 -6.17
CA LEU A 35 -10.65 10.61 -7.57
C LEU A 35 -11.64 11.65 -8.08
N TYR A 36 -11.40 12.15 -9.29
CA TYR A 36 -12.27 13.11 -9.97
C TYR A 36 -12.63 12.61 -11.38
N HIS A 37 -13.85 12.93 -11.80
CA HIS A 37 -14.30 12.80 -13.18
C HIS A 37 -14.96 14.12 -13.61
N ASP A 38 -14.49 14.71 -14.70
CA ASP A 38 -14.96 16.00 -15.23
C ASP A 38 -15.07 17.11 -14.16
N GLY A 39 -14.03 17.19 -13.33
CA GLY A 39 -13.93 18.20 -12.28
C GLY A 39 -14.79 17.93 -11.04
N LYS A 40 -15.55 16.84 -11.00
CA LYS A 40 -16.37 16.46 -9.83
C LYS A 40 -15.69 15.34 -9.04
N PRO A 41 -15.65 15.41 -7.71
CA PRO A 41 -15.13 14.32 -6.91
C PRO A 41 -16.04 13.08 -7.02
N VAL A 42 -15.43 11.91 -7.04
CA VAL A 42 -16.11 10.62 -7.19
C VAL A 42 -15.71 9.71 -6.03
N ALA A 43 -16.71 9.09 -5.38
CA ALA A 43 -16.46 8.07 -4.37
C ALA A 43 -15.86 6.82 -5.03
N ALA A 44 -14.62 6.53 -4.71
CA ALA A 44 -13.87 5.42 -5.31
C ALA A 44 -14.26 4.07 -4.66
N MET A 45 -15.54 3.73 -4.80
CA MET A 45 -16.10 2.44 -4.42
C MET A 45 -16.36 1.63 -5.67
N MET A 46 -15.74 0.44 -5.78
CA MET A 46 -15.78 -0.37 -7.00
C MET A 46 -16.23 -1.80 -6.70
N PHE A 47 -16.73 -2.46 -7.73
CA PHE A 47 -16.95 -3.91 -7.71
C PHE A 47 -15.95 -4.57 -8.65
N TRP A 48 -15.22 -5.57 -8.17
CA TRP A 48 -14.17 -6.23 -8.94
C TRP A 48 -14.52 -7.68 -9.25
N GLN A 49 -14.36 -8.07 -10.52
CA GLN A 49 -14.45 -9.46 -10.97
C GLN A 49 -13.34 -9.76 -12.00
N TRP A 50 -12.92 -11.04 -12.07
CA TRP A 50 -12.02 -11.50 -13.13
C TRP A 50 -12.58 -11.18 -14.52
N GLU A 51 -13.79 -11.63 -14.74
CA GLU A 51 -14.62 -11.38 -15.91
C GLU A 51 -15.99 -10.95 -15.40
N PRO A 52 -16.53 -9.85 -15.88
CA PRO A 52 -17.88 -9.42 -15.50
C PRO A 52 -18.90 -10.52 -15.70
N GLN A 53 -19.80 -10.69 -14.73
CA GLN A 53 -20.90 -11.64 -14.79
C GLN A 53 -22.22 -10.86 -14.85
N GLU A 54 -23.10 -11.22 -15.80
CA GLU A 54 -24.33 -10.47 -16.07
C GLU A 54 -25.14 -10.18 -14.81
N LYS A 55 -25.46 -11.25 -14.04
CA LYS A 55 -26.29 -11.10 -12.83
C LYS A 55 -25.61 -10.17 -11.81
N ASP A 56 -24.33 -10.39 -11.52
CA ASP A 56 -23.61 -9.64 -10.49
C ASP A 56 -23.45 -8.17 -10.92
N THR A 57 -23.13 -7.91 -12.19
CA THR A 57 -23.04 -6.58 -12.77
C THR A 57 -24.35 -5.83 -12.69
N LYS A 58 -25.47 -6.47 -13.09
CA LYS A 58 -26.80 -5.86 -13.04
C LYS A 58 -27.24 -5.57 -11.60
N ASP A 59 -27.05 -6.50 -10.67
CA ASP A 59 -27.41 -6.33 -9.27
C ASP A 59 -26.62 -5.18 -8.63
N MET A 60 -25.30 -5.11 -8.83
CA MET A 60 -24.45 -4.03 -8.32
C MET A 60 -24.77 -2.70 -8.97
N SER A 61 -25.01 -2.66 -10.28
CA SER A 61 -25.42 -1.45 -10.98
C SER A 61 -26.79 -0.94 -10.47
N ALA A 62 -27.74 -1.83 -10.22
CA ALA A 62 -29.04 -1.48 -9.62
C ALA A 62 -28.91 -0.91 -8.21
N ALA A 63 -27.94 -1.39 -7.41
CA ALA A 63 -27.59 -0.82 -6.11
C ALA A 63 -26.85 0.52 -6.21
N GLY A 64 -26.58 1.00 -7.44
CA GLY A 64 -25.95 2.28 -7.72
C GLY A 64 -24.44 2.23 -7.92
N MET A 65 -23.81 1.05 -7.92
CA MET A 65 -22.40 0.90 -8.25
C MET A 65 -22.16 1.29 -9.70
N GLN A 66 -21.27 2.26 -9.94
CA GLN A 66 -20.93 2.75 -11.28
C GLN A 66 -19.47 2.49 -11.63
N LEU A 67 -18.64 2.15 -10.65
CA LEU A 67 -17.23 1.86 -10.88
C LEU A 67 -16.98 0.35 -10.78
N PHE A 68 -16.31 -0.18 -11.80
CA PHE A 68 -15.97 -1.59 -11.87
C PHE A 68 -14.47 -1.76 -12.11
N ALA A 69 -13.85 -2.65 -11.37
CA ALA A 69 -12.49 -3.08 -11.65
C ALA A 69 -12.53 -4.50 -12.22
N MET A 70 -11.65 -4.80 -13.17
CA MET A 70 -11.68 -6.07 -13.86
C MET A 70 -10.29 -6.54 -14.27
N PHE A 71 -10.16 -7.85 -14.39
CA PHE A 71 -8.94 -8.44 -14.89
C PHE A 71 -8.93 -8.36 -16.42
N GLY A 72 -8.06 -7.51 -16.96
CA GLY A 72 -8.05 -7.19 -18.39
C GLY A 72 -7.40 -8.22 -19.30
N SER A 73 -6.80 -9.27 -18.75
CA SER A 73 -6.15 -10.31 -19.55
C SER A 73 -6.29 -11.67 -18.89
N PHE A 74 -6.85 -12.63 -19.63
CA PHE A 74 -7.00 -14.01 -19.19
C PHE A 74 -6.50 -14.97 -20.27
N PRO A 75 -5.93 -16.12 -19.96
CA PRO A 75 -5.71 -16.73 -18.66
C PRO A 75 -4.35 -16.38 -18.05
N HIS A 76 -4.35 -16.11 -16.74
CA HIS A 76 -3.18 -16.08 -15.87
C HIS A 76 -1.90 -15.45 -16.45
N TYR A 77 -1.75 -14.12 -16.33
CA TYR A 77 -0.50 -13.38 -16.62
C TYR A 77 -0.07 -13.38 -18.09
N LYS A 78 -0.90 -13.83 -19.00
CA LYS A 78 -0.56 -13.87 -20.44
C LYS A 78 -0.89 -12.53 -21.08
N ASN A 79 0.03 -12.12 -21.94
CA ASN A 79 -0.18 -10.98 -22.82
C ASN A 79 -0.95 -11.45 -24.06
N PRO A 80 -2.25 -11.13 -24.21
CA PRO A 80 -3.06 -11.60 -25.33
C PRO A 80 -2.96 -10.69 -26.55
N TYR A 81 -2.44 -9.46 -26.38
CA TYR A 81 -2.44 -8.46 -27.43
C TYR A 81 -1.19 -8.48 -28.31
N TRP A 82 -0.08 -9.08 -27.89
CA TRP A 82 1.13 -9.28 -28.67
C TRP A 82 1.23 -10.74 -29.15
N ARG A 83 0.92 -10.98 -30.43
CA ARG A 83 0.88 -12.33 -31.00
C ARG A 83 2.20 -12.68 -31.70
N LYS A 84 2.52 -13.99 -31.78
CA LYS A 84 3.76 -14.51 -32.34
C LYS A 84 4.01 -14.09 -33.81
N ASN A 85 2.96 -13.88 -34.59
CA ASN A 85 3.05 -13.41 -35.97
C ASN A 85 3.21 -11.88 -36.09
N GLY A 86 3.45 -11.17 -34.97
CA GLY A 86 3.58 -9.73 -34.94
C GLY A 86 2.25 -8.97 -34.99
N SER A 87 1.10 -9.65 -35.09
CA SER A 87 -0.19 -8.98 -35.07
C SER A 87 -0.58 -8.55 -33.66
N PHE A 88 -1.45 -7.53 -33.62
CA PHE A 88 -2.07 -6.99 -32.42
C PHE A 88 -3.55 -7.43 -32.33
N GLY A 89 -4.08 -7.59 -31.13
CA GLY A 89 -5.51 -7.85 -30.95
C GLY A 89 -5.97 -7.80 -29.51
N MET A 90 -7.13 -7.16 -29.30
CA MET A 90 -7.77 -6.95 -28.00
C MET A 90 -9.16 -7.61 -27.90
N SER A 91 -9.53 -8.44 -28.85
CA SER A 91 -10.89 -9.01 -28.97
C SER A 91 -11.42 -9.69 -27.71
N TYR A 92 -10.54 -10.30 -26.92
CA TYR A 92 -10.93 -10.91 -25.67
C TYR A 92 -11.33 -9.86 -24.62
N GLN A 93 -10.52 -8.82 -24.45
CA GLN A 93 -10.81 -7.71 -23.52
C GLN A 93 -12.05 -6.95 -23.96
N ASP A 94 -12.15 -6.65 -25.25
CA ASP A 94 -13.29 -5.97 -25.82
C ASP A 94 -14.60 -6.70 -25.54
N ALA A 95 -14.65 -8.01 -25.72
CA ALA A 95 -15.85 -8.80 -25.43
C ALA A 95 -16.31 -8.67 -23.96
N HIS A 96 -15.38 -8.66 -23.01
CA HIS A 96 -15.73 -8.52 -21.59
C HIS A 96 -16.15 -7.08 -21.24
N ILE A 97 -15.50 -6.08 -21.83
CA ILE A 97 -15.87 -4.68 -21.62
C ILE A 97 -17.23 -4.38 -22.28
N ASP A 98 -17.45 -4.84 -23.50
CA ASP A 98 -18.71 -4.66 -24.20
C ASP A 98 -19.88 -5.31 -23.43
N ASN A 99 -19.66 -6.51 -22.86
CA ASN A 99 -20.62 -7.16 -21.98
C ASN A 99 -20.90 -6.31 -20.73
N LEU A 100 -19.85 -5.84 -20.02
CA LEU A 100 -20.00 -4.97 -18.85
C LEU A 100 -20.88 -3.76 -19.19
N LEU A 101 -20.55 -3.06 -20.26
CA LEU A 101 -21.28 -1.85 -20.68
C LEU A 101 -22.70 -2.15 -21.17
N SER A 102 -22.95 -3.32 -21.77
CA SER A 102 -24.30 -3.74 -22.13
C SER A 102 -25.21 -3.97 -20.92
N TRP A 103 -24.64 -4.46 -19.80
CA TRP A 103 -25.37 -4.73 -18.55
C TRP A 103 -25.42 -3.52 -17.61
N ALA A 104 -24.43 -2.64 -17.67
CA ALA A 104 -24.30 -1.42 -16.88
C ALA A 104 -23.86 -0.25 -17.77
N PRO A 105 -24.77 0.37 -18.58
CA PRO A 105 -24.40 1.37 -19.58
C PRO A 105 -23.78 2.66 -19.03
N LYS A 106 -23.90 2.92 -17.73
CA LYS A 106 -23.28 4.08 -17.04
C LYS A 106 -21.99 3.72 -16.33
N ALA A 107 -21.52 2.49 -16.46
CA ALA A 107 -20.32 2.04 -15.79
C ALA A 107 -19.07 2.74 -16.32
N ALA A 108 -18.17 3.10 -15.40
CA ALA A 108 -16.77 3.34 -15.70
C ALA A 108 -15.96 2.17 -15.15
N PHE A 109 -14.85 1.83 -15.82
CA PHE A 109 -14.09 0.64 -15.48
C PHE A 109 -12.59 0.89 -15.43
N LEU A 110 -11.91 0.09 -14.58
CA LEU A 110 -10.46 0.06 -14.39
C LEU A 110 -9.93 -1.31 -14.81
N PRO A 111 -9.45 -1.48 -16.06
CA PRO A 111 -8.91 -2.74 -16.51
C PRO A 111 -7.48 -2.93 -16.00
N ARG A 112 -7.13 -4.17 -15.61
CA ARG A 112 -5.76 -4.59 -15.29
C ARG A 112 -5.08 -5.08 -16.56
N ILE A 113 -4.10 -4.35 -17.07
CA ILE A 113 -3.40 -4.65 -18.32
C ILE A 113 -1.97 -5.10 -18.02
N PHE A 114 -1.68 -6.35 -18.39
CA PHE A 114 -0.36 -6.95 -18.15
C PHE A 114 0.64 -6.53 -19.21
N TYR A 115 1.81 -6.11 -18.77
CA TYR A 115 3.00 -5.92 -19.60
C TYR A 115 4.04 -7.04 -19.41
N THR A 116 3.58 -8.27 -19.23
CA THR A 116 4.39 -9.48 -19.19
C THR A 116 4.67 -9.97 -20.61
N ALA A 117 5.88 -10.42 -20.89
CA ALA A 117 6.21 -11.00 -22.20
C ALA A 117 5.38 -12.27 -22.48
N PRO A 118 4.93 -12.48 -23.73
CA PRO A 118 4.25 -13.72 -24.10
C PRO A 118 5.17 -14.95 -23.94
N ASP A 119 4.59 -16.12 -23.68
CA ASP A 119 5.33 -17.39 -23.52
C ASP A 119 6.27 -17.67 -24.70
N TRP A 120 5.80 -17.41 -25.93
CA TRP A 120 6.58 -17.63 -27.15
C TRP A 120 7.81 -16.70 -27.22
N TRP A 121 7.70 -15.47 -26.70
CA TRP A 121 8.83 -14.52 -26.65
C TRP A 121 9.87 -14.98 -25.63
N SER A 122 9.45 -15.33 -24.43
CA SER A 122 10.34 -15.86 -23.39
C SER A 122 11.00 -17.16 -23.84
N ALA A 123 10.31 -17.99 -24.64
CA ALA A 123 10.92 -19.21 -25.23
C ALA A 123 11.99 -18.90 -26.27
N ALA A 124 11.79 -17.84 -27.08
CA ALA A 124 12.73 -17.43 -28.12
C ALA A 124 13.94 -16.65 -27.58
N ASN A 125 13.81 -16.04 -26.38
CA ASN A 125 14.84 -15.18 -25.78
C ASN A 125 15.33 -15.73 -24.42
N PRO A 126 16.02 -16.88 -24.39
CA PRO A 126 16.43 -17.51 -23.13
C PRO A 126 17.42 -16.69 -22.30
N SER A 127 18.22 -15.81 -22.90
CA SER A 127 19.15 -14.90 -22.22
C SER A 127 18.46 -13.79 -21.45
N GLU A 128 17.22 -13.47 -21.81
CA GLU A 128 16.44 -12.40 -21.21
C GLU A 128 15.56 -12.86 -20.03
N ARG A 129 15.64 -14.15 -19.71
CA ARG A 129 14.81 -14.74 -18.65
C ARG A 129 15.36 -14.47 -17.25
N HIS A 130 14.45 -14.42 -16.30
CA HIS A 130 14.76 -14.48 -14.89
C HIS A 130 15.52 -15.78 -14.55
N VAL A 131 16.62 -15.65 -13.81
CA VAL A 131 17.46 -16.80 -13.41
C VAL A 131 17.40 -16.98 -11.91
N TYR A 132 17.02 -18.18 -11.49
CA TYR A 132 16.93 -18.58 -10.09
C TYR A 132 18.25 -19.15 -9.57
N ALA A 133 18.38 -19.20 -8.24
CA ALA A 133 19.50 -19.87 -7.62
C ALA A 133 19.59 -21.34 -8.04
N PRO A 134 20.82 -21.93 -8.13
CA PRO A 134 21.00 -23.30 -8.52
C PRO A 134 20.18 -24.29 -7.69
N GLY A 135 19.65 -25.31 -8.36
CA GLY A 135 18.87 -26.39 -7.74
C GLY A 135 17.37 -26.10 -7.63
N ARG A 136 16.91 -24.92 -8.03
CA ARG A 136 15.49 -24.59 -8.02
C ARG A 136 14.83 -24.84 -9.37
N LYS A 137 13.64 -25.46 -9.32
CA LYS A 137 12.71 -25.48 -10.46
C LYS A 137 11.75 -24.30 -10.30
N GLY A 138 11.93 -23.24 -11.07
CA GLY A 138 11.02 -22.10 -11.08
C GLY A 138 9.62 -22.53 -11.54
N MET A 139 8.59 -21.92 -10.96
CA MET A 139 7.20 -22.20 -11.35
C MET A 139 6.88 -21.67 -12.74
N GLN A 140 7.55 -20.60 -13.18
CA GLN A 140 7.35 -19.98 -14.48
C GLN A 140 8.69 -19.51 -15.06
N VAL A 141 8.88 -19.76 -16.34
CA VAL A 141 10.02 -19.25 -17.09
C VAL A 141 9.58 -17.96 -17.77
N ARG A 142 9.93 -16.83 -17.17
CA ARG A 142 9.51 -15.50 -17.61
C ARG A 142 10.73 -14.59 -17.81
N GLU A 143 10.50 -13.46 -18.44
CA GLU A 143 11.48 -12.40 -18.60
C GLU A 143 11.99 -11.87 -17.23
N SER A 144 13.24 -11.44 -17.21
CA SER A 144 13.77 -10.63 -16.12
C SER A 144 13.11 -9.24 -16.13
N PHE A 145 12.75 -8.71 -14.97
CA PHE A 145 12.27 -7.33 -14.86
C PHE A 145 13.32 -6.30 -15.32
N ALA A 146 14.59 -6.69 -15.29
CA ALA A 146 15.70 -5.87 -15.77
C ALA A 146 15.94 -5.95 -17.28
N SER A 147 15.20 -6.79 -18.05
CA SER A 147 15.37 -6.96 -19.48
C SER A 147 14.95 -5.70 -20.25
N LEU A 148 15.91 -4.96 -20.76
CA LEU A 148 15.66 -3.81 -21.64
C LEU A 148 15.14 -4.26 -23.01
N THR A 149 15.64 -5.38 -23.52
CA THR A 149 15.15 -6.00 -24.77
C THR A 149 13.66 -6.28 -24.71
N CYS A 150 13.20 -6.92 -23.62
CA CYS A 150 11.78 -7.17 -23.41
C CYS A 150 10.99 -5.86 -23.38
N ARG A 151 11.49 -4.88 -22.63
CA ARG A 151 10.85 -3.56 -22.49
C ARG A 151 10.71 -2.87 -23.85
N GLU A 152 11.77 -2.84 -24.64
CA GLU A 152 11.80 -2.20 -25.97
C GLU A 152 10.84 -2.87 -26.94
N GLU A 153 10.84 -4.21 -27.01
CA GLU A 153 9.98 -4.96 -27.94
C GLU A 153 8.50 -4.98 -27.54
N LEU A 154 8.20 -5.00 -26.25
CA LEU A 154 6.83 -5.03 -25.73
C LEU A 154 6.15 -3.64 -25.72
N SER A 155 6.88 -2.57 -25.45
CA SER A 155 6.33 -1.23 -25.30
C SER A 155 5.48 -0.77 -26.48
N PRO A 156 5.83 -1.02 -27.76
CA PRO A 156 4.98 -0.66 -28.90
C PRO A 156 3.60 -1.33 -28.89
N TYR A 157 3.52 -2.57 -28.43
CA TYR A 157 2.25 -3.31 -28.31
C TYR A 157 1.44 -2.85 -27.11
N TYR A 158 2.09 -2.53 -26.01
CA TYR A 158 1.43 -1.95 -24.84
C TYR A 158 0.84 -0.57 -25.17
N ARG A 159 1.58 0.29 -25.89
CA ARG A 159 1.06 1.56 -26.43
C ARG A 159 -0.19 1.36 -27.28
N LYS A 160 -0.17 0.39 -28.19
CA LYS A 160 -1.36 0.05 -29.00
C LYS A 160 -2.54 -0.39 -28.14
N ALA A 161 -2.29 -1.18 -27.08
CA ALA A 161 -3.34 -1.65 -26.18
C ALA A 161 -3.98 -0.48 -25.40
N VAL A 162 -3.15 0.41 -24.83
CA VAL A 162 -3.64 1.61 -24.12
C VAL A 162 -4.43 2.51 -25.06
N ARG A 163 -3.90 2.81 -26.26
CA ARG A 163 -4.59 3.65 -27.26
C ARG A 163 -5.90 3.04 -27.70
N HIS A 164 -5.93 1.72 -27.99
CA HIS A 164 -7.15 1.01 -28.36
C HIS A 164 -8.25 1.16 -27.30
N LEU A 165 -7.90 0.96 -26.03
CA LEU A 165 -8.87 1.13 -24.93
C LEU A 165 -9.33 2.57 -24.80
N PHE A 166 -8.42 3.52 -24.90
CA PHE A 166 -8.74 4.95 -24.80
C PHE A 166 -9.64 5.42 -25.94
N ASP A 167 -9.29 5.09 -27.18
CA ASP A 167 -10.04 5.50 -28.37
C ASP A 167 -11.43 4.83 -28.46
N ARG A 168 -11.54 3.55 -28.00
CA ARG A 168 -12.79 2.80 -28.10
C ARG A 168 -13.78 3.11 -26.99
N TYR A 169 -13.30 3.30 -25.76
CA TYR A 169 -14.17 3.34 -24.59
C TYR A 169 -14.26 4.72 -23.94
N GLY A 170 -13.35 5.64 -24.25
CA GLY A 170 -13.44 7.06 -23.86
C GLY A 170 -13.71 7.25 -22.37
N ASP A 171 -14.80 7.94 -22.06
CA ASP A 171 -15.20 8.32 -20.69
C ASP A 171 -15.54 7.13 -19.77
N HIS A 172 -15.80 5.96 -20.34
CA HIS A 172 -15.99 4.74 -19.56
C HIS A 172 -14.68 4.19 -18.99
N LEU A 173 -13.54 4.57 -19.55
CA LEU A 173 -12.22 4.14 -19.10
C LEU A 173 -11.74 5.05 -17.97
N MET A 174 -11.83 4.57 -16.71
CA MET A 174 -11.48 5.34 -15.52
C MET A 174 -9.97 5.50 -15.32
N GLY A 175 -9.17 4.62 -15.88
CA GLY A 175 -7.72 4.55 -15.76
C GLY A 175 -7.19 3.20 -16.22
N ILE A 176 -5.89 2.97 -16.04
CA ILE A 176 -5.26 1.68 -16.33
C ILE A 176 -4.55 1.16 -15.08
N HIS A 177 -4.88 -0.06 -14.68
CA HIS A 177 -4.10 -0.81 -13.71
C HIS A 177 -2.96 -1.51 -14.44
N VAL A 178 -1.75 -0.95 -14.36
CA VAL A 178 -0.55 -1.54 -14.95
C VAL A 178 -0.11 -2.75 -14.12
N ALA A 179 0.19 -3.88 -14.74
CA ALA A 179 0.39 -5.12 -14.05
C ALA A 179 1.51 -5.98 -14.65
N SER A 180 2.33 -6.57 -13.80
CA SER A 180 3.31 -7.60 -14.15
C SER A 180 3.62 -8.47 -12.93
N GLY A 181 4.36 -9.54 -13.15
CA GLY A 181 4.69 -10.49 -12.09
C GLY A 181 3.51 -11.39 -11.69
N PRO A 182 3.68 -12.24 -10.67
CA PRO A 182 2.61 -13.07 -10.15
C PRO A 182 1.40 -12.24 -9.72
N CYS A 183 0.22 -12.63 -10.12
CA CYS A 183 -1.05 -11.92 -9.88
C CYS A 183 -1.11 -10.46 -10.38
N GLY A 184 -0.07 -9.98 -11.09
CA GLY A 184 0.07 -8.58 -11.47
C GLY A 184 0.60 -7.67 -10.37
N GLU A 185 1.17 -8.24 -9.33
CA GLU A 185 1.55 -7.58 -8.08
C GLU A 185 3.03 -7.15 -8.05
N HIS A 186 3.73 -7.19 -9.17
CA HIS A 186 5.12 -6.72 -9.34
C HIS A 186 6.16 -7.37 -8.40
N PHE A 187 5.87 -8.56 -7.92
CA PHE A 187 6.88 -9.37 -7.26
C PHE A 187 7.76 -10.08 -8.29
N SER A 188 9.01 -10.31 -7.95
CA SER A 188 9.86 -11.23 -8.69
C SER A 188 9.17 -12.56 -8.93
N TRP A 189 9.37 -13.13 -10.10
CA TRP A 189 8.83 -14.42 -10.44
C TRP A 189 9.18 -15.45 -9.36
N ASP A 190 8.20 -16.25 -8.97
CA ASP A 190 8.35 -17.33 -8.00
C ASP A 190 8.46 -16.91 -6.52
N VAL A 191 8.21 -15.65 -6.19
CA VAL A 191 8.16 -15.16 -4.81
C VAL A 191 7.12 -15.91 -3.98
N TRP A 192 6.05 -16.40 -4.60
CA TRP A 192 4.99 -17.22 -3.99
C TRP A 192 5.35 -18.71 -3.88
N GLY A 193 6.57 -19.11 -4.19
CA GLY A 193 7.05 -20.49 -4.01
C GLY A 193 6.98 -20.92 -2.56
N HIS A 194 6.66 -22.21 -2.34
CA HIS A 194 6.46 -22.79 -1.00
C HIS A 194 7.71 -22.83 -0.12
N GLU A 195 8.86 -22.58 -0.71
CA GLU A 195 10.17 -22.54 -0.04
C GLU A 195 10.83 -21.17 -0.28
N PRO A 196 10.53 -20.18 0.53
CA PRO A 196 11.06 -18.84 0.33
C PRO A 196 12.57 -18.72 0.41
N SER A 197 13.23 -19.57 1.20
CA SER A 197 14.71 -19.68 1.22
C SER A 197 15.32 -20.07 -0.11
N SER A 198 14.54 -20.36 -1.14
CA SER A 198 14.98 -20.90 -2.40
C SER A 198 14.83 -19.97 -3.60
N ALA A 199 14.13 -18.83 -3.45
CA ALA A 199 13.84 -17.95 -4.59
C ALA A 199 15.03 -17.14 -5.10
N TRP A 200 15.93 -16.74 -4.32
CA TRP A 200 17.21 -16.04 -4.59
C TRP A 200 17.47 -15.64 -6.08
N GLY A 201 16.47 -15.14 -6.79
CA GLY A 201 16.56 -14.49 -8.08
C GLY A 201 16.76 -12.98 -7.88
N ASP A 202 16.95 -12.17 -8.87
CA ASP A 202 17.24 -12.53 -10.26
C ASP A 202 18.77 -12.62 -10.47
N LEU A 203 19.26 -13.72 -10.99
CA LEU A 203 20.69 -13.91 -11.28
C LEU A 203 20.98 -13.87 -12.79
N SER A 204 20.09 -13.24 -13.57
CA SER A 204 20.21 -13.13 -15.02
C SER A 204 21.24 -12.10 -15.46
N GLU A 205 21.67 -12.20 -16.72
CA GLU A 205 22.55 -11.21 -17.33
C GLU A 205 21.88 -9.82 -17.45
N PRO A 206 20.59 -9.68 -17.83
CA PRO A 206 19.90 -8.40 -17.75
C PRO A 206 19.96 -7.76 -16.35
N MET A 207 19.78 -8.55 -15.28
CA MET A 207 19.89 -8.04 -13.91
C MET A 207 21.34 -7.65 -13.57
N ARG A 208 22.34 -8.40 -14.03
CA ARG A 208 23.75 -8.03 -13.85
C ARG A 208 24.06 -6.69 -14.52
N GLN A 209 23.56 -6.48 -15.73
CA GLN A 209 23.72 -5.21 -16.44
C GLN A 209 23.02 -4.05 -15.72
N ALA A 210 21.81 -4.29 -15.19
CA ALA A 210 21.11 -3.30 -14.37
C ALA A 210 21.92 -2.95 -13.10
N PHE A 211 22.49 -3.95 -12.44
CA PHE A 211 23.34 -3.76 -11.28
C PHE A 211 24.61 -2.96 -11.60
N VAL A 212 25.25 -3.23 -12.75
CA VAL A 212 26.39 -2.42 -13.22
C VAL A 212 25.99 -0.96 -13.44
N ARG A 213 24.84 -0.71 -14.11
CA ARG A 213 24.33 0.67 -14.30
C ARG A 213 24.07 1.36 -12.97
N TYR A 214 23.42 0.65 -12.03
CA TYR A 214 23.15 1.12 -10.68
C TYR A 214 24.43 1.50 -9.93
N LEU A 215 25.44 0.61 -9.91
CA LEU A 215 26.72 0.86 -9.24
C LEU A 215 27.49 2.03 -9.85
N ARG A 216 27.52 2.14 -11.19
CA ARG A 216 28.15 3.28 -11.89
C ARG A 216 27.52 4.60 -11.46
N ARG A 217 26.19 4.67 -11.39
CA ARG A 217 25.48 5.85 -10.94
C ARG A 217 25.76 6.13 -9.46
N LYS A 218 25.67 5.13 -8.59
CA LYS A 218 25.86 5.26 -7.13
C LYS A 218 27.26 5.72 -6.75
N TYR A 219 28.27 5.17 -7.40
CA TYR A 219 29.68 5.47 -7.11
C TYR A 219 30.27 6.52 -8.06
N GLY A 220 29.47 7.20 -8.87
CA GLY A 220 29.94 8.25 -9.77
C GLY A 220 30.91 7.75 -10.85
N ASN A 221 30.76 6.50 -11.29
CA ASN A 221 31.66 5.80 -12.23
C ASN A 221 33.13 5.72 -11.75
N ASP A 222 33.36 5.89 -10.44
CA ASP A 222 34.69 5.81 -9.80
C ASP A 222 34.92 4.39 -9.25
N VAL A 223 35.85 3.66 -9.88
CA VAL A 223 36.21 2.31 -9.46
C VAL A 223 36.89 2.27 -8.09
N GLY A 224 37.57 3.36 -7.69
CA GLY A 224 38.19 3.48 -6.36
C GLY A 224 37.14 3.49 -5.26
N ARG A 225 36.07 4.28 -5.41
CA ARG A 225 34.93 4.28 -4.48
C ARG A 225 34.22 2.92 -4.43
N LEU A 226 34.08 2.25 -5.58
CA LEU A 226 33.50 0.90 -5.60
C LEU A 226 34.36 -0.09 -4.78
N ARG A 227 35.69 -0.07 -4.99
CA ARG A 227 36.65 -0.93 -4.24
C ARG A 227 36.63 -0.67 -2.76
N GLU A 228 36.59 0.58 -2.36
CA GLU A 228 36.48 1.00 -0.98
C GLU A 228 35.17 0.48 -0.34
N ALA A 229 34.03 0.70 -1.02
CA ALA A 229 32.71 0.30 -0.54
C ALA A 229 32.57 -1.23 -0.39
N PHE A 230 33.11 -1.99 -1.36
CA PHE A 230 33.07 -3.46 -1.33
C PHE A 230 34.19 -4.08 -0.49
N LYS A 231 35.17 -3.28 -0.07
CA LYS A 231 36.41 -3.75 0.57
C LYS A 231 37.11 -4.83 -0.27
N ASP A 232 37.06 -4.67 -1.57
CA ASP A 232 37.65 -5.58 -2.54
C ASP A 232 38.52 -4.76 -3.53
N PRO A 233 39.86 -4.84 -3.44
CA PRO A 233 40.75 -4.11 -4.34
C PRO A 233 40.66 -4.58 -5.80
N LYS A 234 40.02 -5.73 -6.06
CA LYS A 234 39.82 -6.27 -7.41
C LYS A 234 38.45 -5.92 -7.98
N ALA A 235 37.56 -5.29 -7.21
CA ALA A 235 36.24 -4.92 -7.70
C ALA A 235 36.35 -4.00 -8.91
N ASP A 236 35.55 -4.28 -9.93
CA ASP A 236 35.47 -3.49 -11.16
C ASP A 236 34.07 -3.57 -11.73
N PHE A 237 33.58 -2.47 -12.31
CA PHE A 237 32.23 -2.43 -12.90
C PHE A 237 32.05 -3.44 -14.05
N ALA A 238 33.11 -3.75 -14.81
CA ALA A 238 33.03 -4.70 -15.92
C ALA A 238 32.89 -6.16 -15.45
N SER A 239 33.57 -6.49 -14.34
CA SER A 239 33.67 -7.87 -13.83
C SER A 239 32.73 -8.16 -12.64
N VAL A 240 31.93 -7.17 -12.19
CA VAL A 240 31.04 -7.37 -11.04
C VAL A 240 30.01 -8.47 -11.31
N THR A 241 29.87 -9.36 -10.34
CA THR A 241 28.89 -10.44 -10.33
C THR A 241 27.75 -10.13 -9.38
N LEU A 242 26.59 -10.75 -9.59
CA LEU A 242 25.48 -10.68 -8.66
C LEU A 242 25.77 -11.51 -7.41
N PRO A 243 25.36 -11.04 -6.20
CA PRO A 243 25.59 -11.80 -4.98
C PRO A 243 24.73 -13.05 -4.96
N GLY A 244 25.38 -14.19 -4.75
CA GLY A 244 24.72 -15.50 -4.65
C GLY A 244 24.05 -15.73 -3.30
N LYS A 245 23.33 -16.85 -3.18
CA LYS A 245 22.60 -17.23 -1.96
C LYS A 245 23.47 -17.20 -0.70
N GLU A 246 24.66 -17.81 -0.75
CA GLU A 246 25.55 -17.88 0.41
C GLU A 246 25.94 -16.48 0.93
N GLU A 247 26.25 -15.57 0.04
CA GLU A 247 26.60 -14.20 0.39
C GLU A 247 25.39 -13.44 0.95
N ARG A 248 24.24 -13.60 0.31
CA ARG A 248 22.98 -12.95 0.75
C ARG A 248 22.49 -13.47 2.11
N CYS A 249 22.79 -14.74 2.45
CA CYS A 249 22.48 -15.32 3.76
C CYS A 249 23.49 -14.96 4.85
N LYS A 250 24.65 -14.38 4.51
CA LYS A 250 25.64 -13.99 5.51
C LYS A 250 25.09 -12.92 6.42
N ASN A 251 25.07 -13.20 7.70
CA ASN A 251 24.72 -12.25 8.75
C ASN A 251 25.55 -12.54 10.00
N GLN A 252 25.60 -11.57 10.89
CA GLN A 252 26.18 -11.68 12.21
C GLN A 252 25.07 -11.41 13.22
N ASP A 253 24.72 -12.41 14.01
CA ASP A 253 23.68 -12.33 15.05
C ASP A 253 22.34 -11.76 14.53
N GLY A 254 21.95 -12.17 13.32
CA GLY A 254 20.73 -11.69 12.67
C GLY A 254 20.86 -10.34 11.94
N TRP A 255 22.07 -9.77 11.84
CA TRP A 255 22.31 -8.49 11.18
C TRP A 255 23.23 -8.61 9.97
N ARG A 256 22.92 -7.87 8.93
CA ARG A 256 23.81 -7.65 7.79
C ARG A 256 24.59 -6.35 8.02
N ASP A 257 25.87 -6.51 8.38
CA ASP A 257 26.80 -5.40 8.60
C ASP A 257 27.08 -4.68 7.25
N PRO A 258 26.72 -3.41 7.08
CA PRO A 258 26.97 -2.68 5.84
C PRO A 258 28.47 -2.55 5.51
N ALA A 259 29.33 -2.57 6.52
CA ALA A 259 30.78 -2.55 6.32
C ALA A 259 31.33 -3.84 5.70
N LYS A 260 30.59 -4.93 5.71
CA LYS A 260 30.99 -6.25 5.18
C LYS A 260 30.07 -6.75 4.07
N GLY A 261 28.81 -6.30 4.03
CA GLY A 261 27.77 -6.75 3.14
C GLY A 261 27.32 -5.71 2.12
N ARG A 262 28.12 -4.69 1.83
CA ARG A 262 27.72 -3.55 0.97
C ARG A 262 27.25 -4.01 -0.42
N ARG A 263 27.93 -4.96 -1.05
CA ARG A 263 27.54 -5.50 -2.35
C ARG A 263 26.12 -6.09 -2.37
N VAL A 264 25.76 -6.80 -1.28
CA VAL A 264 24.41 -7.36 -1.13
C VAL A 264 23.37 -6.25 -0.96
N LEU A 265 23.65 -5.27 -0.10
CA LEU A 265 22.77 -4.12 0.12
C LEU A 265 22.53 -3.34 -1.17
N ASP A 266 23.58 -3.06 -1.93
CA ASP A 266 23.51 -2.40 -3.24
C ASP A 266 22.68 -3.18 -4.25
N TYR A 267 22.80 -4.51 -4.24
CA TYR A 267 22.01 -5.37 -5.10
C TYR A 267 20.52 -5.35 -4.73
N LEU A 268 20.19 -5.41 -3.46
CA LEU A 268 18.79 -5.33 -2.98
C LEU A 268 18.15 -3.98 -3.28
N GLU A 269 18.89 -2.90 -3.11
CA GLU A 269 18.47 -1.56 -3.52
C GLU A 269 18.23 -1.51 -5.03
N CYS A 270 19.13 -2.10 -5.83
CA CYS A 270 19.02 -2.18 -7.30
C CYS A 270 17.79 -2.97 -7.75
N CYS A 271 17.49 -4.13 -7.15
CA CYS A 271 16.31 -4.93 -7.48
C CYS A 271 15.02 -4.11 -7.30
N ASN A 272 14.90 -3.41 -6.18
CA ASN A 272 13.76 -2.55 -5.91
C ASN A 272 13.66 -1.36 -6.87
N GLU A 273 14.80 -0.78 -7.25
CA GLU A 273 14.84 0.30 -8.23
C GLU A 273 14.40 -0.17 -9.62
N VAL A 274 14.86 -1.34 -10.07
CA VAL A 274 14.45 -1.97 -11.35
C VAL A 274 12.93 -2.14 -11.40
N THR A 275 12.33 -2.62 -10.31
CA THR A 275 10.87 -2.81 -10.23
C THR A 275 10.13 -1.46 -10.31
N VAL A 276 10.60 -0.45 -9.57
CA VAL A 276 10.02 0.90 -9.61
C VAL A 276 10.15 1.52 -11.01
N GLU A 277 11.33 1.42 -11.64
CA GLU A 277 11.57 1.95 -12.99
C GLU A 277 10.68 1.26 -14.04
N MET A 278 10.44 -0.03 -13.88
CA MET A 278 9.58 -0.80 -14.77
C MET A 278 8.11 -0.34 -14.65
N ILE A 279 7.60 -0.20 -13.44
CA ILE A 279 6.24 0.30 -13.19
C ILE A 279 6.10 1.73 -13.75
N ASP A 280 7.05 2.61 -13.43
CA ASP A 280 7.03 4.01 -13.87
C ASP A 280 7.05 4.13 -15.40
N HIS A 281 7.85 3.28 -16.08
CA HIS A 281 7.91 3.25 -17.55
C HIS A 281 6.53 2.93 -18.18
N TYR A 282 5.84 1.90 -17.71
CA TYR A 282 4.54 1.52 -18.28
C TYR A 282 3.41 2.47 -17.84
N CYS A 283 3.47 3.05 -16.66
CA CYS A 283 2.63 4.18 -16.29
C CYS A 283 2.86 5.38 -17.22
N GLY A 284 4.12 5.67 -17.56
CA GLY A 284 4.49 6.73 -18.52
C GLY A 284 3.87 6.50 -19.89
N ILE A 285 3.86 5.26 -20.38
CA ILE A 285 3.17 4.92 -21.64
C ILE A 285 1.68 5.26 -21.56
N VAL A 286 1.01 4.95 -20.45
CA VAL A 286 -0.42 5.31 -20.29
C VAL A 286 -0.60 6.83 -20.33
N LYS A 287 0.25 7.59 -19.63
CA LYS A 287 0.20 9.06 -19.63
C LYS A 287 0.42 9.63 -21.02
N ASP A 288 1.39 9.12 -21.75
CA ASP A 288 1.70 9.58 -23.12
C ASP A 288 0.53 9.34 -24.07
N GLU A 289 0.00 8.10 -24.12
CA GLU A 289 -1.05 7.71 -25.05
C GLU A 289 -2.39 8.39 -24.76
N ALA A 290 -2.71 8.59 -23.49
CA ALA A 290 -3.92 9.27 -23.06
C ALA A 290 -3.72 10.79 -22.85
N LYS A 291 -2.56 11.35 -23.20
CA LYS A 291 -2.24 12.78 -23.02
C LYS A 291 -2.52 13.29 -21.60
N GLY A 292 -2.23 12.46 -20.61
CA GLY A 292 -2.47 12.75 -19.20
C GLY A 292 -3.91 12.58 -18.70
N ALA A 293 -4.86 12.24 -19.57
CA ALA A 293 -6.29 12.16 -19.22
C ALA A 293 -6.68 10.88 -18.46
N LEU A 294 -5.78 9.91 -18.29
CA LEU A 294 -6.05 8.68 -17.55
C LEU A 294 -5.15 8.55 -16.31
N PRO A 295 -5.71 8.29 -15.14
CA PRO A 295 -4.98 7.81 -13.98
C PRO A 295 -4.36 6.44 -14.21
N THR A 296 -3.24 6.20 -13.55
CA THR A 296 -2.57 4.90 -13.50
C THR A 296 -2.65 4.32 -12.11
N LEU A 297 -2.78 3.00 -12.01
CA LEU A 297 -2.74 2.24 -10.77
C LEU A 297 -1.72 1.11 -10.88
N ALA A 298 -1.01 0.84 -9.78
CA ALA A 298 -0.16 -0.34 -9.65
C ALA A 298 -0.33 -0.97 -8.27
N PHE A 299 -0.18 -2.28 -8.20
CA PHE A 299 0.04 -2.97 -6.95
C PHE A 299 1.49 -2.77 -6.52
N TYR A 300 1.71 -2.12 -5.37
CA TYR A 300 3.03 -1.93 -4.80
C TYR A 300 2.96 -1.58 -3.31
N GLY A 301 4.04 -1.87 -2.57
CA GLY A 301 4.16 -1.50 -1.15
C GLY A 301 3.67 -2.56 -0.17
N TYR A 302 3.56 -3.82 -0.56
CA TYR A 302 3.07 -4.95 0.25
C TYR A 302 3.96 -5.31 1.44
N VAL A 303 5.11 -4.67 1.59
CA VAL A 303 6.10 -4.94 2.64
C VAL A 303 5.54 -4.88 4.06
N ALA A 304 4.43 -4.17 4.25
CA ALA A 304 3.73 -4.10 5.53
C ALA A 304 3.19 -5.45 6.04
N GLU A 305 3.21 -6.51 5.22
CA GLU A 305 2.86 -7.86 5.65
C GLU A 305 3.71 -8.94 4.97
N ASP A 306 4.07 -8.76 3.71
CA ASP A 306 4.90 -9.71 2.98
C ASP A 306 6.36 -9.57 3.36
N THR A 307 6.58 -9.56 4.67
CA THR A 307 7.88 -9.43 5.32
C THR A 307 8.68 -10.73 5.35
N TRP A 308 8.03 -11.82 4.94
CA TRP A 308 8.64 -13.16 4.88
C TRP A 308 9.78 -13.26 3.85
N ALA A 309 9.87 -12.32 2.93
CA ALA A 309 11.03 -12.13 2.07
C ALA A 309 11.64 -10.76 2.36
N ASN A 310 12.68 -10.69 3.19
CA ASN A 310 13.42 -9.44 3.40
C ASN A 310 13.96 -8.85 2.09
N GLU A 311 14.00 -9.67 1.04
CA GLU A 311 14.48 -9.35 -0.28
C GLU A 311 13.35 -9.24 -1.32
N ASN A 312 12.11 -8.94 -0.90
CA ASN A 312 11.04 -8.66 -1.84
C ASN A 312 11.25 -7.32 -2.55
N ASP A 313 10.67 -7.17 -3.74
CA ASP A 313 10.88 -6.02 -4.62
C ASP A 313 10.01 -4.81 -4.26
N HIS A 314 9.28 -4.83 -3.13
CA HIS A 314 8.35 -3.79 -2.70
C HIS A 314 8.92 -2.80 -1.66
N ARG A 315 10.24 -2.82 -1.41
CA ARG A 315 10.89 -1.93 -0.43
C ARG A 315 11.34 -0.58 -1.01
N GLY A 316 11.09 -0.36 -2.29
CA GLY A 316 11.32 0.92 -2.98
C GLY A 316 10.16 1.91 -2.87
N THR A 317 9.27 1.79 -1.87
CA THR A 317 8.02 2.55 -1.74
C THR A 317 8.22 4.06 -1.78
N ALA A 318 9.25 4.59 -1.12
CA ALA A 318 9.56 6.02 -1.17
C ALA A 318 9.85 6.50 -2.61
N LYS A 319 10.62 5.72 -3.39
CA LYS A 319 10.88 6.05 -4.81
C LYS A 319 9.59 5.96 -5.64
N MET A 320 8.73 4.99 -5.34
CA MET A 320 7.45 4.83 -6.04
C MET A 320 6.52 6.03 -5.81
N TYR A 321 6.50 6.57 -4.59
CA TYR A 321 5.72 7.78 -4.30
C TYR A 321 6.20 9.02 -5.06
N LEU A 322 7.46 9.08 -5.41
CA LEU A 322 8.03 10.18 -6.21
C LEU A 322 7.74 10.06 -7.73
N SER A 323 7.23 8.92 -8.21
CA SER A 323 6.84 8.76 -9.61
C SER A 323 5.78 9.79 -10.00
N LYS A 324 6.00 10.48 -11.12
CA LYS A 324 5.04 11.42 -11.70
C LYS A 324 4.00 10.73 -12.61
N ASN A 325 4.28 9.49 -12.96
CA ASN A 325 3.46 8.70 -13.88
C ASN A 325 2.44 7.82 -13.16
N LEU A 326 2.67 7.52 -11.87
CA LEU A 326 1.77 6.73 -11.03
C LEU A 326 0.88 7.66 -10.19
N ASP A 327 -0.44 7.47 -10.27
CA ASP A 327 -1.42 8.24 -9.50
C ASP A 327 -1.98 7.46 -8.31
N MET A 328 -2.19 6.16 -8.50
CA MET A 328 -2.89 5.31 -7.54
C MET A 328 -2.07 4.07 -7.19
N LEU A 329 -2.21 3.65 -5.96
CA LEU A 329 -1.65 2.40 -5.45
C LEU A 329 -2.76 1.50 -4.93
N SER A 330 -2.54 0.19 -4.98
CA SER A 330 -3.43 -0.76 -4.35
C SER A 330 -2.65 -1.90 -3.71
N ALA A 331 -3.26 -2.51 -2.71
CA ALA A 331 -2.85 -3.76 -2.09
C ALA A 331 -4.08 -4.40 -1.43
N PRO A 332 -4.15 -5.73 -1.32
CA PRO A 332 -5.12 -6.36 -0.42
C PRO A 332 -4.84 -5.91 1.01
N HIS A 333 -5.88 -5.68 1.81
CA HIS A 333 -5.67 -5.50 3.25
C HIS A 333 -5.08 -6.76 3.89
N SER A 334 -4.54 -6.63 5.09
CA SER A 334 -3.73 -7.68 5.72
C SER A 334 -4.38 -9.06 5.71
N TYR A 335 -3.72 -10.05 5.14
CA TYR A 335 -4.13 -11.46 5.19
C TYR A 335 -4.03 -12.07 6.59
N LYS A 336 -3.12 -11.56 7.41
CA LYS A 336 -2.87 -12.08 8.75
C LYS A 336 -3.75 -11.43 9.81
N ARG A 337 -4.36 -10.28 9.47
CA ARG A 337 -5.14 -9.45 10.40
C ARG A 337 -6.56 -9.16 9.93
N ARG A 338 -7.10 -9.96 9.01
CA ARG A 338 -8.44 -9.77 8.44
C ARG A 338 -9.55 -10.56 9.13
N LYS A 339 -9.21 -11.39 10.13
CA LYS A 339 -10.23 -12.18 10.85
C LYS A 339 -11.18 -11.27 11.62
N LEU A 340 -12.33 -11.84 11.98
CA LEU A 340 -13.27 -11.20 12.89
C LEU A 340 -12.59 -10.83 14.21
N GLY A 341 -12.79 -9.61 14.69
CA GLY A 341 -12.11 -9.07 15.87
C GLY A 341 -10.71 -8.52 15.61
N GLU A 342 -10.21 -8.57 14.38
CA GLU A 342 -8.94 -7.98 13.97
C GLU A 342 -9.18 -6.74 13.08
N ASP A 343 -8.15 -5.94 12.84
CA ASP A 343 -8.29 -4.60 12.26
C ASP A 343 -8.46 -4.56 10.73
N GLY A 344 -8.07 -5.58 9.97
CA GLY A 344 -8.07 -5.50 8.52
C GLY A 344 -7.14 -4.42 7.97
N MET A 345 -5.98 -4.23 8.57
CA MET A 345 -5.02 -3.17 8.24
C MET A 345 -4.80 -2.98 6.75
N GLN A 346 -4.97 -1.78 6.25
CA GLN A 346 -4.58 -1.38 4.89
C GLN A 346 -3.05 -1.40 4.76
N ARG A 347 -2.53 -2.15 3.79
CA ARG A 347 -1.08 -2.39 3.64
C ARG A 347 -0.40 -1.26 2.88
N GLN A 348 -0.42 -0.05 3.45
CA GLN A 348 0.23 1.11 2.86
C GLN A 348 0.56 2.17 3.92
N TYR A 349 1.60 2.95 3.69
CA TYR A 349 1.99 4.12 4.50
C TYR A 349 1.15 5.31 4.06
N LEU A 350 -0.12 5.33 4.51
CA LEU A 350 -1.17 6.19 3.94
C LEU A 350 -0.88 7.67 4.08
N ALA A 351 -0.33 8.11 5.21
CA ALA A 351 0.00 9.51 5.41
C ALA A 351 1.13 9.95 4.46
N SER A 352 2.16 9.12 4.25
CA SER A 352 3.19 9.38 3.25
C SER A 352 2.64 9.35 1.82
N ALA A 353 1.80 8.37 1.49
CA ALA A 353 1.16 8.32 0.18
C ALA A 353 0.38 9.61 -0.11
N ALA A 354 -0.37 10.11 0.87
CA ALA A 354 -1.13 11.36 0.75
C ALA A 354 -0.21 12.58 0.57
N LEU A 355 0.89 12.68 1.30
CA LEU A 355 1.87 13.77 1.15
C LEU A 355 2.44 13.85 -0.28
N HIS A 356 2.57 12.72 -0.96
CA HIS A 356 3.05 12.62 -2.33
C HIS A 356 1.94 12.60 -3.39
N GLY A 357 0.69 12.89 -3.00
CA GLY A 357 -0.45 12.94 -3.90
C GLY A 357 -0.87 11.57 -4.45
N LYS A 358 -0.51 10.46 -3.79
CA LYS A 358 -0.85 9.10 -4.20
C LYS A 358 -2.16 8.67 -3.56
N PHE A 359 -3.13 8.31 -4.38
CA PHE A 359 -4.40 7.80 -3.91
C PHE A 359 -4.33 6.29 -3.71
N PHE A 360 -4.69 5.81 -2.53
CA PHE A 360 -4.72 4.37 -2.24
C PHE A 360 -6.12 3.80 -2.45
N ILE A 361 -6.19 2.63 -3.07
CA ILE A 361 -7.42 1.85 -3.22
C ILE A 361 -7.19 0.51 -2.52
N ASP A 362 -7.96 0.24 -1.48
CA ASP A 362 -7.91 -1.04 -0.77
C ASP A 362 -8.54 -2.15 -1.63
N GLU A 363 -7.85 -3.27 -1.75
CA GLU A 363 -8.41 -4.47 -2.37
C GLU A 363 -9.14 -5.30 -1.32
N GLY A 364 -10.46 -5.13 -1.25
CA GLY A 364 -11.32 -5.87 -0.34
C GLY A 364 -11.57 -7.29 -0.88
N ASP A 365 -10.58 -8.18 -0.74
CA ASP A 365 -10.68 -9.58 -1.15
C ASP A 365 -11.15 -10.51 -0.02
N ASP A 366 -11.91 -9.97 0.92
CA ASP A 366 -12.58 -10.72 1.96
C ASP A 366 -13.65 -11.68 1.37
N MET A 367 -13.76 -12.81 2.01
CA MET A 367 -14.77 -13.79 1.66
C MET A 367 -16.09 -13.48 2.38
N THR A 368 -17.20 -13.59 1.69
CA THR A 368 -18.53 -13.60 2.32
C THR A 368 -18.93 -15.03 2.72
N HIS A 369 -20.00 -15.17 3.47
CA HIS A 369 -20.57 -16.48 3.84
C HIS A 369 -20.99 -17.34 2.63
N LEU A 370 -21.09 -16.73 1.44
CA LEU A 370 -21.41 -17.42 0.18
C LEU A 370 -20.20 -18.08 -0.48
N GLU A 371 -18.98 -17.88 0.05
CA GLU A 371 -17.77 -18.49 -0.50
C GLU A 371 -17.81 -20.02 -0.40
N LYS A 372 -17.63 -20.66 -1.53
CA LYS A 372 -17.73 -22.12 -1.67
C LYS A 372 -16.42 -22.87 -1.37
N ARG A 373 -15.30 -22.18 -1.38
CA ARG A 373 -13.96 -22.79 -1.16
C ARG A 373 -13.67 -22.95 0.34
N LYS A 374 -14.34 -23.85 1.00
CA LYS A 374 -14.19 -24.13 2.45
C LYS A 374 -12.79 -24.62 2.90
N LYS A 375 -11.80 -24.73 2.01
CA LYS A 375 -10.54 -25.46 2.28
C LYS A 375 -9.27 -24.62 2.35
N ARG A 376 -9.35 -23.30 2.58
CA ARG A 376 -8.15 -22.49 2.86
C ARG A 376 -8.28 -21.78 4.21
N PRO A 377 -8.16 -22.52 5.34
CA PRO A 377 -8.32 -21.94 6.68
C PRO A 377 -7.19 -21.01 7.09
N ASP A 378 -6.11 -20.96 6.34
CA ASP A 378 -4.84 -20.38 6.74
C ASP A 378 -4.60 -18.93 6.27
N ARG A 379 -5.35 -18.44 5.27
CA ARG A 379 -5.04 -17.11 4.69
C ARG A 379 -6.22 -16.17 4.51
N ARG A 380 -7.45 -16.64 4.51
CA ARG A 380 -8.62 -15.79 4.28
C ARG A 380 -9.65 -16.06 5.35
N CYS A 381 -10.20 -15.00 5.94
CA CYS A 381 -11.21 -15.11 6.95
C CYS A 381 -12.39 -15.90 6.41
N THR A 382 -12.70 -17.01 7.02
CA THR A 382 -13.88 -17.80 6.70
C THR A 382 -15.01 -17.30 7.58
N VAL A 383 -15.87 -16.46 7.01
CA VAL A 383 -17.14 -16.07 7.64
C VAL A 383 -18.23 -17.08 7.23
N THR A 384 -19.18 -17.30 8.11
CA THR A 384 -20.20 -18.34 7.95
C THR A 384 -21.63 -17.81 7.98
N THR A 385 -21.80 -16.58 8.44
CA THR A 385 -23.10 -15.92 8.55
C THR A 385 -23.15 -14.60 7.78
N MET A 386 -24.36 -14.11 7.54
CA MET A 386 -24.60 -12.80 6.96
C MET A 386 -24.02 -11.69 7.85
N GLU A 387 -24.24 -11.77 9.15
CA GLU A 387 -23.81 -10.80 10.14
C GLU A 387 -22.28 -10.69 10.15
N GLU A 388 -21.57 -11.81 10.12
CA GLU A 388 -20.12 -11.86 10.03
C GLU A 388 -19.60 -11.24 8.72
N SER A 389 -20.27 -11.54 7.60
CA SER A 389 -19.93 -10.94 6.30
C SER A 389 -20.10 -9.43 6.32
N LEU A 390 -21.23 -8.95 6.83
CA LEU A 390 -21.50 -7.52 6.95
C LEU A 390 -20.51 -6.83 7.90
N ALA A 391 -20.13 -7.48 9.01
CA ALA A 391 -19.15 -6.93 9.95
C ALA A 391 -17.81 -6.66 9.29
N LEU A 392 -17.31 -7.57 8.45
CA LEU A 392 -16.07 -7.34 7.71
C LEU A 392 -16.24 -6.25 6.64
N LEU A 393 -17.28 -6.30 5.81
CA LEU A 393 -17.50 -5.31 4.76
C LEU A 393 -17.62 -3.88 5.33
N TYR A 394 -18.29 -3.71 6.48
CA TYR A 394 -18.36 -2.42 7.16
C TYR A 394 -17.04 -2.02 7.83
N ARG A 395 -16.22 -2.96 8.28
CA ARG A 395 -14.87 -2.68 8.79
C ARG A 395 -14.00 -2.09 7.67
N GLU A 396 -13.93 -2.73 6.50
CA GLU A 396 -13.19 -2.23 5.34
C GLU A 396 -13.72 -0.86 4.89
N PHE A 397 -15.03 -0.70 4.87
CA PHE A 397 -15.64 0.59 4.59
C PHE A 397 -15.25 1.66 5.63
N GLY A 398 -15.30 1.31 6.91
CA GLY A 398 -14.91 2.19 8.01
C GLY A 398 -13.44 2.64 7.89
N MET A 399 -12.53 1.70 7.59
CA MET A 399 -11.13 2.04 7.29
C MET A 399 -11.01 2.99 6.09
N THR A 400 -11.79 2.75 5.04
CA THR A 400 -11.79 3.58 3.83
C THR A 400 -12.18 5.03 4.12
N VAL A 401 -13.26 5.27 4.86
CA VAL A 401 -13.73 6.64 5.12
C VAL A 401 -12.89 7.36 6.18
N THR A 402 -12.30 6.65 7.13
CA THR A 402 -11.43 7.25 8.16
C THR A 402 -10.05 7.60 7.62
N HIS A 403 -9.54 6.86 6.62
CA HIS A 403 -8.24 7.14 5.98
C HIS A 403 -8.35 7.93 4.67
N GLY A 404 -9.56 8.19 4.17
CA GLY A 404 -9.73 8.92 2.91
C GLY A 404 -9.25 8.16 1.68
N THR A 405 -9.39 6.83 1.67
CA THR A 405 -8.95 5.94 0.58
C THR A 405 -10.10 5.52 -0.33
N GLY A 406 -9.83 4.71 -1.35
CA GLY A 406 -10.82 3.97 -2.13
C GLY A 406 -10.91 2.51 -1.69
N LEU A 407 -11.91 1.79 -2.21
CA LEU A 407 -12.13 0.38 -1.92
C LEU A 407 -12.75 -0.31 -3.13
N TRP A 408 -12.29 -1.50 -3.49
CA TRP A 408 -13.10 -2.39 -4.30
C TRP A 408 -13.47 -3.67 -3.56
N TYR A 409 -14.70 -4.09 -3.71
CA TYR A 409 -15.16 -5.39 -3.24
C TYR A 409 -14.84 -6.45 -4.30
N MET A 410 -14.02 -7.43 -3.94
CA MET A 410 -13.51 -8.43 -4.86
C MET A 410 -14.35 -9.71 -4.85
N ASP A 411 -15.08 -9.95 -5.91
CA ASP A 411 -15.76 -11.24 -6.15
C ASP A 411 -14.84 -12.21 -6.89
N LEU A 412 -13.87 -12.77 -6.19
CA LEU A 412 -12.82 -13.61 -6.77
C LEU A 412 -13.36 -14.94 -7.32
N THR A 413 -14.43 -15.49 -6.76
CA THR A 413 -14.93 -16.84 -7.09
C THR A 413 -16.28 -16.86 -7.77
N ARG A 414 -16.77 -15.69 -8.13
CA ARG A 414 -18.05 -15.44 -8.80
C ARG A 414 -19.27 -15.80 -7.94
N GLY A 415 -20.03 -14.79 -7.59
CA GLY A 415 -21.28 -14.90 -6.88
C GLY A 415 -21.18 -14.88 -5.36
N THR A 416 -20.05 -14.43 -4.82
CA THR A 416 -19.89 -14.25 -3.36
C THR A 416 -20.70 -13.09 -2.81
N PHE A 417 -21.26 -12.24 -3.67
CA PHE A 417 -22.14 -11.13 -3.31
C PHE A 417 -23.60 -11.34 -3.75
N ARG A 418 -24.00 -12.54 -4.17
CA ARG A 418 -25.34 -12.80 -4.72
C ARG A 418 -26.47 -12.87 -3.68
N ASP A 419 -26.25 -12.40 -2.48
CA ASP A 419 -27.31 -12.20 -1.49
C ASP A 419 -27.82 -10.75 -1.58
N PRO A 420 -29.14 -10.52 -1.70
CA PRO A 420 -29.71 -9.17 -1.80
C PRO A 420 -29.31 -8.24 -0.64
N LYS A 421 -29.13 -8.79 0.57
CA LYS A 421 -28.70 -8.00 1.74
C LYS A 421 -27.24 -7.51 1.61
N LEU A 422 -26.35 -8.31 1.00
CA LEU A 422 -24.99 -7.89 0.71
C LEU A 422 -24.97 -6.77 -0.35
N VAL A 423 -25.73 -6.95 -1.42
CA VAL A 423 -25.87 -5.96 -2.50
C VAL A 423 -26.41 -4.64 -1.95
N ASP A 424 -27.46 -4.69 -1.14
CA ASP A 424 -28.06 -3.52 -0.49
C ASP A 424 -27.06 -2.83 0.46
N ALA A 425 -26.31 -3.59 1.27
CA ALA A 425 -25.29 -3.04 2.15
C ALA A 425 -24.17 -2.32 1.37
N VAL A 426 -23.68 -2.91 0.28
CA VAL A 426 -22.69 -2.27 -0.61
C VAL A 426 -23.25 -0.97 -1.22
N GLY A 427 -24.51 -0.99 -1.66
CA GLY A 427 -25.22 0.18 -2.16
C GLY A 427 -25.35 1.31 -1.12
N ARG A 428 -25.63 0.97 0.14
CA ARG A 428 -25.65 1.95 1.25
C ARG A 428 -24.25 2.50 1.53
N MET A 429 -23.24 1.64 1.64
CA MET A 429 -21.85 2.09 1.85
C MET A 429 -21.39 3.04 0.74
N ARG A 430 -21.75 2.78 -0.51
CA ARG A 430 -21.47 3.70 -1.62
C ARG A 430 -22.07 5.09 -1.41
N LYS A 431 -23.34 5.16 -0.96
CA LYS A 431 -23.98 6.46 -0.65
C LYS A 431 -23.25 7.19 0.48
N TRP A 432 -22.84 6.48 1.53
CA TRP A 432 -22.06 7.06 2.62
C TRP A 432 -20.65 7.47 2.19
N ALA A 433 -20.03 6.78 1.25
CA ALA A 433 -18.77 7.22 0.64
C ALA A 433 -18.93 8.55 -0.12
N GLU A 434 -20.05 8.81 -0.78
CA GLU A 434 -20.35 10.11 -1.40
C GLU A 434 -20.50 11.22 -0.34
N VAL A 435 -21.09 10.90 0.82
CA VAL A 435 -21.14 11.84 1.96
C VAL A 435 -19.72 12.12 2.46
N ALA A 436 -18.87 11.11 2.56
CA ALA A 436 -17.50 11.26 3.05
C ALA A 436 -16.64 12.21 2.19
N LEU A 437 -16.93 12.37 0.90
CA LEU A 437 -16.23 13.32 0.02
C LEU A 437 -16.37 14.79 0.45
N ARG A 438 -17.37 15.13 1.29
CA ARG A 438 -17.64 16.49 1.73
C ARG A 438 -16.95 16.86 3.04
N HIS A 439 -16.32 15.90 3.69
CA HIS A 439 -15.66 16.06 4.98
C HIS A 439 -14.14 16.15 4.83
N ASP A 440 -13.50 16.64 5.89
CA ASP A 440 -12.04 16.65 6.00
C ASP A 440 -11.48 15.22 5.98
N ARG A 441 -10.47 15.01 5.15
CA ARG A 441 -9.81 13.71 4.90
C ARG A 441 -8.33 13.76 5.26
N SER A 442 -7.90 14.84 5.91
CA SER A 442 -6.50 15.07 6.24
C SER A 442 -5.97 14.07 7.28
N HIS A 443 -4.69 13.76 7.17
CA HIS A 443 -3.93 13.00 8.15
C HIS A 443 -3.39 13.94 9.24
N HIS A 444 -4.08 14.02 10.38
CA HIS A 444 -3.76 14.93 11.48
C HIS A 444 -3.82 14.27 12.86
N SER A 445 -3.53 12.97 12.93
CA SER A 445 -3.53 12.22 14.18
C SER A 445 -2.47 12.76 15.15
N GLU A 446 -2.78 12.70 16.44
CA GLU A 446 -1.82 13.06 17.50
C GLU A 446 -0.74 11.99 17.73
N VAL A 447 -0.89 10.84 17.07
CA VAL A 447 0.08 9.73 17.05
C VAL A 447 0.59 9.54 15.61
N ALA A 448 1.89 9.52 15.44
CA ALA A 448 2.56 9.13 14.20
C ALA A 448 3.28 7.80 14.38
N VAL A 449 3.08 6.87 13.46
CA VAL A 449 3.87 5.65 13.33
C VAL A 449 4.82 5.83 12.15
N VAL A 450 6.10 5.55 12.34
CA VAL A 450 7.14 5.71 11.32
C VAL A 450 7.78 4.36 11.04
N SER A 451 7.94 4.04 9.77
CA SER A 451 8.60 2.80 9.33
C SER A 451 9.63 3.09 8.23
N GLN A 452 10.68 2.27 8.22
CA GLN A 452 11.71 2.29 7.17
C GLN A 452 11.77 0.91 6.49
N PRO A 453 11.08 0.73 5.33
CA PRO A 453 11.02 -0.56 4.65
C PRO A 453 12.39 -1.18 4.36
N GLN A 454 13.40 -0.36 4.10
CA GLN A 454 14.77 -0.82 3.85
C GLN A 454 15.45 -1.44 5.08
N SER A 455 14.88 -1.28 6.29
CA SER A 455 15.36 -2.00 7.49
C SER A 455 15.50 -3.50 7.26
N GLY A 456 14.58 -4.08 6.47
CA GLY A 456 14.66 -5.49 6.09
C GLY A 456 15.91 -5.89 5.29
N PHE A 457 16.61 -4.97 4.65
CA PHE A 457 17.88 -5.27 3.99
C PHE A 457 19.01 -5.51 4.99
N TYR A 458 18.93 -4.91 6.17
CA TYR A 458 19.92 -4.96 7.24
C TYR A 458 19.64 -6.04 8.26
N THR A 459 18.39 -6.53 8.36
CA THR A 459 18.04 -7.66 9.21
C THR A 459 18.25 -8.96 8.44
N GLY A 460 19.27 -9.74 8.84
CA GLY A 460 19.53 -11.05 8.27
C GLY A 460 18.47 -12.05 8.73
N HIS A 461 17.89 -12.80 7.81
CA HIS A 461 17.12 -13.99 8.15
C HIS A 461 18.02 -15.21 7.97
N GLY A 462 18.27 -15.97 8.98
CA GLY A 462 19.10 -17.20 8.93
C GLY A 462 18.46 -18.34 8.13
N GLY A 463 17.80 -18.03 7.00
CA GLY A 463 17.16 -19.01 6.14
C GLY A 463 15.80 -19.52 6.66
N LYS A 464 15.29 -18.96 7.76
CA LYS A 464 13.95 -19.30 8.28
C LYS A 464 13.01 -18.10 8.18
N PHE A 465 11.81 -18.35 7.68
CA PHE A 465 10.79 -17.33 7.36
C PHE A 465 10.00 -16.78 8.51
N ALA A 466 9.65 -17.64 9.40
CA ALA A 466 8.66 -17.39 10.41
C ALA A 466 9.37 -16.87 11.66
N ASP A 467 9.71 -15.68 11.75
CA ASP A 467 10.09 -14.98 12.98
C ASP A 467 11.04 -13.80 12.74
N THR A 468 10.87 -13.14 11.58
CA THR A 468 11.61 -11.90 11.36
C THR A 468 11.10 -10.83 12.33
N VAL A 469 11.99 -9.98 12.78
CA VAL A 469 11.62 -8.81 13.59
C VAL A 469 10.57 -7.97 12.88
N THR A 470 10.77 -7.76 11.59
CA THR A 470 9.86 -6.99 10.73
C THR A 470 8.44 -7.59 10.72
N GLU A 471 8.29 -8.92 10.62
CA GLU A 471 6.97 -9.56 10.67
C GLU A 471 6.29 -9.34 12.04
N LYS A 472 7.02 -9.52 13.14
CA LYS A 472 6.46 -9.27 14.47
C LYS A 472 5.98 -7.84 14.63
N LEU A 473 6.73 -6.87 14.13
CA LEU A 473 6.38 -5.46 14.21
C LEU A 473 5.17 -5.14 13.33
N TYR A 474 5.18 -5.48 12.06
CA TYR A 474 4.07 -5.16 11.15
C TYR A 474 2.80 -5.97 11.42
N VAL A 475 2.90 -7.21 11.85
CA VAL A 475 1.70 -8.03 12.08
C VAL A 475 1.19 -7.91 13.51
N LYS A 476 2.05 -8.05 14.52
CA LYS A 476 1.59 -8.08 15.92
C LYS A 476 1.50 -6.68 16.52
N GLN A 477 2.55 -5.87 16.39
CA GLN A 477 2.58 -4.54 17.02
C GLN A 477 1.58 -3.58 16.40
N MET A 478 1.38 -3.63 15.07
CA MET A 478 0.37 -2.77 14.43
C MET A 478 -1.04 -2.99 14.99
N GLY A 479 -1.39 -4.23 15.33
CA GLY A 479 -2.68 -4.49 15.94
C GLY A 479 -2.85 -3.89 17.32
N GLU A 480 -1.77 -3.72 18.06
CA GLU A 480 -1.83 -3.03 19.35
C GLU A 480 -2.09 -1.54 19.16
N PHE A 481 -1.55 -0.90 18.09
CA PHE A 481 -1.86 0.49 17.75
C PHE A 481 -3.34 0.69 17.44
N TYR A 482 -3.96 -0.18 16.64
CA TYR A 482 -5.40 -0.09 16.33
C TYR A 482 -6.30 -0.26 17.56
N ARG A 483 -5.81 -0.87 18.64
CA ARG A 483 -6.56 -1.09 19.88
C ARG A 483 -6.16 -0.18 21.04
N ALA A 484 -5.23 0.73 20.79
CA ALA A 484 -4.75 1.65 21.83
C ALA A 484 -5.73 2.81 22.12
N GLY A 485 -6.87 2.88 21.44
CA GLY A 485 -7.95 3.83 21.71
C GLY A 485 -7.76 5.22 21.10
N ALA A 486 -6.74 5.44 20.27
CA ALA A 486 -6.53 6.65 19.50
C ALA A 486 -6.11 6.32 18.05
N PRO A 487 -6.54 7.12 17.04
CA PRO A 487 -6.08 6.94 15.68
C PRO A 487 -4.60 7.31 15.54
N PHE A 488 -3.98 6.82 14.49
CA PHE A 488 -2.59 7.16 14.14
C PHE A 488 -2.43 7.36 12.64
N ASP A 489 -1.43 8.17 12.26
CA ASP A 489 -1.00 8.34 10.88
C ASP A 489 0.30 7.57 10.63
N TRP A 490 0.37 6.82 9.53
CA TRP A 490 1.52 5.98 9.23
C TRP A 490 2.39 6.57 8.12
N TYR A 491 3.65 6.85 8.47
CA TYR A 491 4.64 7.52 7.62
C TYR A 491 5.81 6.61 7.27
N LEU A 492 6.43 6.89 6.12
CA LEU A 492 7.78 6.45 5.81
C LEU A 492 8.82 7.32 6.56
N ALA A 493 9.98 6.76 6.88
CA ALA A 493 11.08 7.52 7.48
C ALA A 493 11.64 8.61 6.55
N GLU A 494 11.43 8.50 5.25
CA GLU A 494 11.73 9.53 4.25
C GLU A 494 10.93 10.82 4.47
N ASP A 495 9.77 10.72 5.10
CA ASP A 495 8.87 11.84 5.39
C ASP A 495 8.94 12.32 6.85
N LEU A 496 9.98 11.94 7.61
CA LEU A 496 10.18 12.39 8.99
C LEU A 496 10.18 13.93 9.15
N ASP A 497 10.58 14.67 8.14
CA ASP A 497 10.52 16.14 8.17
C ASP A 497 9.06 16.64 8.29
N ALA A 498 8.11 15.99 7.64
CA ALA A 498 6.69 16.29 7.80
C ALA A 498 6.20 15.96 9.22
N VAL A 499 6.66 14.85 9.82
CA VAL A 499 6.34 14.50 11.21
C VAL A 499 6.92 15.52 12.19
N VAL A 500 8.16 15.97 11.97
CA VAL A 500 8.83 17.02 12.77
C VAL A 500 8.06 18.35 12.74
N LYS A 501 7.51 18.72 11.58
CA LYS A 501 6.69 19.93 11.39
C LYS A 501 5.24 19.75 11.85
N GLY A 502 4.78 18.50 11.97
CA GLY A 502 3.40 18.14 12.31
C GLY A 502 3.07 18.32 13.79
N LYS A 503 1.89 17.84 14.17
CA LYS A 503 1.30 18.01 15.51
C LYS A 503 1.34 16.74 16.36
N ALA A 504 1.93 15.64 15.86
CA ALA A 504 1.99 14.38 16.59
C ALA A 504 2.67 14.58 17.95
N LYS A 505 2.00 14.19 19.01
CA LYS A 505 2.50 14.23 20.40
C LYS A 505 3.34 12.98 20.71
N VAL A 506 2.94 11.85 20.12
CA VAL A 506 3.63 10.58 20.20
C VAL A 506 4.13 10.18 18.82
N VAL A 507 5.39 9.78 18.72
CA VAL A 507 6.00 9.27 17.50
C VAL A 507 6.59 7.89 17.77
N ALA A 508 6.03 6.86 17.13
CA ALA A 508 6.45 5.46 17.29
C ALA A 508 7.29 5.01 16.08
N PHE A 509 8.54 4.64 16.33
CA PHE A 509 9.47 4.11 15.32
C PHE A 509 9.29 2.60 15.23
N LEU A 510 8.42 2.12 14.35
CA LEU A 510 7.97 0.73 14.31
C LEU A 510 9.01 -0.21 13.73
N ASP A 511 9.45 -0.01 12.50
CA ASP A 511 10.44 -0.83 11.79
C ASP A 511 11.56 0.09 11.26
N CYS A 512 12.31 0.67 12.18
CA CYS A 512 13.33 1.67 11.92
C CYS A 512 14.71 1.24 12.40
N GLN A 513 15.07 -0.03 12.23
CA GLN A 513 16.40 -0.54 12.57
C GLN A 513 17.50 0.10 11.72
N TYR A 514 17.16 0.44 10.47
CA TYR A 514 17.99 1.26 9.61
C TYR A 514 17.42 2.68 9.53
N LEU A 515 18.28 3.67 9.70
CA LEU A 515 18.01 5.07 9.38
C LEU A 515 19.25 5.70 8.76
N THR A 516 19.07 6.52 7.72
CA THR A 516 20.14 7.35 7.21
C THR A 516 20.59 8.36 8.28
N ASP A 517 21.72 9.04 8.07
CA ASP A 517 22.19 10.02 9.04
C ASP A 517 21.25 11.23 9.11
N GLU A 518 20.63 11.61 7.99
CA GLU A 518 19.63 12.67 7.92
C GLU A 518 18.35 12.28 8.66
N GLN A 519 17.84 11.06 8.45
CA GLN A 519 16.66 10.54 9.15
C GLN A 519 16.92 10.42 10.65
N TYR A 520 18.12 9.98 11.04
CA TYR A 520 18.54 9.90 12.43
C TYR A 520 18.59 11.29 13.09
N ALA A 521 19.11 12.31 12.39
CA ALA A 521 19.11 13.69 12.88
C ALA A 521 17.70 14.23 13.09
N LEU A 522 16.76 13.92 12.19
CA LEU A 522 15.35 14.28 12.36
C LEU A 522 14.69 13.55 13.55
N ALA A 523 15.05 12.29 13.78
CA ALA A 523 14.57 11.54 14.95
C ALA A 523 15.08 12.17 16.27
N LEU A 524 16.34 12.61 16.31
CA LEU A 524 16.90 13.37 17.46
C LEU A 524 16.18 14.71 17.64
N LYS A 525 15.87 15.41 16.57
CA LYS A 525 15.14 16.68 16.62
C LYS A 525 13.74 16.53 17.22
N LEU A 526 13.01 15.43 16.92
CA LEU A 526 11.73 15.13 17.58
C LEU A 526 11.91 15.00 19.11
N LYS A 527 13.00 14.36 19.56
CA LYS A 527 13.33 14.25 20.98
C LYS A 527 13.61 15.63 21.61
N GLU A 528 14.37 16.49 20.92
CA GLU A 528 14.66 17.85 21.34
C GLU A 528 13.40 18.73 21.43
N GLN A 529 12.40 18.47 20.58
CA GLN A 529 11.09 19.12 20.64
C GLN A 529 10.21 18.65 21.80
N GLY A 530 10.67 17.68 22.62
CA GLY A 530 9.90 17.13 23.73
C GLY A 530 8.76 16.20 23.31
N ARG A 531 8.79 15.66 22.09
CA ARG A 531 7.82 14.64 21.67
C ARG A 531 8.05 13.35 22.45
N THR A 532 6.98 12.64 22.78
CA THR A 532 7.07 11.30 23.35
C THR A 532 7.44 10.31 22.24
N LEU A 533 8.62 9.72 22.32
CA LEU A 533 9.10 8.74 21.35
C LEU A 533 8.90 7.32 21.85
N VAL A 534 8.41 6.43 21.01
CA VAL A 534 8.22 5.01 21.30
C VAL A 534 9.07 4.21 20.32
N PHE A 535 9.85 3.30 20.84
CA PHE A 535 10.81 2.52 20.06
C PHE A 535 10.61 1.02 20.23
N PHE A 536 10.99 0.28 19.21
CA PHE A 536 10.91 -1.17 19.18
C PHE A 536 12.21 -1.76 18.65
N HIS A 537 12.63 -2.89 19.24
CA HIS A 537 13.79 -3.66 18.84
C HIS A 537 15.11 -2.87 18.93
N ALA A 538 15.67 -2.37 17.82
CA ALA A 538 16.97 -1.69 17.76
C ALA A 538 16.89 -0.48 16.79
N PRO A 539 16.19 0.61 17.16
CA PRO A 539 16.00 1.75 16.26
C PRO A 539 17.32 2.42 15.90
N ALA A 540 17.51 2.69 14.61
CA ALA A 540 18.72 3.31 14.05
C ALA A 540 20.03 2.55 14.33
N TYR A 541 19.97 1.25 14.66
CA TYR A 541 21.17 0.43 14.87
C TYR A 541 22.04 0.36 13.63
N ALA A 542 21.42 0.23 12.44
CA ALA A 542 22.10 0.27 11.15
C ALA A 542 22.06 1.68 10.56
N SER A 543 23.21 2.11 10.00
CA SER A 543 23.32 3.25 9.09
C SER A 543 23.74 2.78 7.69
N GLN A 544 24.03 3.71 6.78
CA GLN A 544 24.58 3.36 5.46
C GLN A 544 25.96 2.68 5.55
N THR A 545 26.70 2.85 6.65
CA THR A 545 28.12 2.45 6.74
C THR A 545 28.45 1.50 7.87
N ALA A 546 27.63 1.46 8.93
CA ALA A 546 27.97 0.71 10.15
C ALA A 546 26.74 0.24 10.94
N LEU A 547 26.94 -0.73 11.82
CA LEU A 547 26.06 -1.08 12.92
C LEU A 547 26.59 -0.42 14.20
N SER A 548 25.71 0.27 14.98
CA SER A 548 26.15 1.02 16.15
C SER A 548 25.09 1.07 17.25
N TRP A 549 25.40 0.45 18.40
CA TRP A 549 24.59 0.58 19.62
C TRP A 549 24.64 1.99 20.23
N GLU A 550 25.69 2.75 19.98
CA GLU A 550 25.75 4.15 20.44
C GLU A 550 24.66 5.02 19.80
N ARG A 551 24.30 4.75 18.54
CA ARG A 551 23.16 5.41 17.89
C ARG A 551 21.85 5.07 18.61
N VAL A 552 21.63 3.80 18.93
CA VAL A 552 20.44 3.34 19.66
C VAL A 552 20.38 4.02 21.03
N LYS A 553 21.44 3.93 21.84
CA LYS A 553 21.50 4.53 23.18
C LYS A 553 21.25 6.04 23.17
N ARG A 554 21.87 6.77 22.25
CA ARG A 554 21.69 8.22 22.13
C ARG A 554 20.24 8.58 21.78
N LEU A 555 19.62 7.83 20.86
CA LEU A 555 18.25 8.05 20.45
C LEU A 555 17.27 7.70 21.56
N THR A 556 17.38 6.52 22.15
CA THR A 556 16.44 6.00 23.15
C THR A 556 16.66 6.55 24.57
N GLY A 557 17.85 7.07 24.86
CA GLY A 557 18.21 7.51 26.21
C GLY A 557 18.86 6.41 27.06
N GLY A 558 19.43 5.38 26.42
CA GLY A 558 20.18 4.31 27.08
C GLY A 558 19.43 2.98 27.19
N GLU A 559 18.26 2.85 26.55
CA GLU A 559 17.52 1.59 26.53
C GLU A 559 18.31 0.47 25.85
N THR A 560 18.07 -0.75 26.29
CA THR A 560 18.70 -1.98 25.82
C THR A 560 17.72 -2.82 24.99
N TYR A 561 18.21 -3.89 24.39
CA TYR A 561 17.38 -4.84 23.65
C TYR A 561 16.23 -5.41 24.49
N GLU A 562 16.47 -5.64 25.79
CA GLU A 562 15.46 -6.17 26.69
C GLU A 562 14.36 -5.17 27.02
N THR A 563 14.62 -3.86 26.92
CA THR A 563 13.64 -2.81 27.19
C THR A 563 12.87 -2.38 25.95
N LEU A 564 13.44 -2.56 24.75
CA LEU A 564 12.84 -2.21 23.46
C LEU A 564 11.88 -3.32 22.95
N LYS A 565 10.95 -3.75 23.80
CA LYS A 565 9.97 -4.79 23.51
C LYS A 565 8.73 -4.24 22.81
N MET A 566 7.95 -5.14 22.22
CA MET A 566 6.59 -4.84 21.80
C MET A 566 5.76 -4.36 23.00
N LYS A 567 4.80 -3.49 22.73
CA LYS A 567 3.91 -2.89 23.73
C LYS A 567 2.47 -3.32 23.45
N SER A 568 1.77 -3.68 24.51
CA SER A 568 0.33 -3.94 24.43
C SER A 568 -0.46 -2.65 24.15
N ALA A 569 -1.71 -2.80 23.76
CA ALA A 569 -2.62 -1.69 23.56
C ALA A 569 -2.79 -0.85 24.84
N ASP A 570 -2.81 -1.49 26.02
CA ASP A 570 -2.93 -0.79 27.30
C ASP A 570 -1.67 0.01 27.65
N GLU A 571 -0.47 -0.54 27.38
CA GLU A 571 0.78 0.20 27.54
C GLU A 571 0.86 1.40 26.59
N LEU A 572 0.45 1.23 25.32
CA LEU A 572 0.38 2.34 24.37
C LEU A 572 -0.64 3.39 24.82
N ARG A 573 -1.82 2.98 25.29
CA ARG A 573 -2.86 3.88 25.81
C ARG A 573 -2.37 4.68 27.02
N ALA A 574 -1.64 4.05 27.92
CA ALA A 574 -1.02 4.75 29.06
C ALA A 574 -0.01 5.80 28.58
N ILE A 575 0.83 5.48 27.59
CA ILE A 575 1.76 6.43 26.97
C ILE A 575 1.00 7.59 26.31
N TYR A 576 -0.07 7.30 25.58
CA TYR A 576 -0.91 8.31 24.93
C TYR A 576 -1.51 9.28 25.93
N LYS A 577 -2.11 8.77 27.03
CA LYS A 577 -2.66 9.61 28.10
C LYS A 577 -1.58 10.47 28.76
N ALA A 578 -0.41 9.90 29.05
CA ALA A 578 0.70 10.64 29.64
C ALA A 578 1.23 11.75 28.72
N ALA A 579 1.20 11.55 27.39
CA ALA A 579 1.57 12.54 26.38
C ALA A 579 0.45 13.54 26.05
N GLY A 580 -0.72 13.43 26.69
CA GLY A 580 -1.87 14.28 26.42
C GLY A 580 -2.53 14.03 25.05
N VAL A 581 -2.38 12.83 24.46
CA VAL A 581 -3.11 12.38 23.28
C VAL A 581 -4.56 12.13 23.68
N HIS A 582 -5.49 12.53 22.81
CA HIS A 582 -6.90 12.23 23.01
C HIS A 582 -7.16 10.74 22.79
N VAL A 583 -7.68 10.06 23.82
CA VAL A 583 -8.09 8.66 23.79
C VAL A 583 -9.62 8.59 23.68
N TYR A 584 -10.10 8.02 22.59
CA TYR A 584 -11.54 7.90 22.31
C TYR A 584 -12.23 6.87 23.22
N THR A 585 -11.51 5.81 23.60
CA THR A 585 -12.05 4.74 24.46
C THR A 585 -10.93 4.01 25.20
N ASP A 586 -11.24 3.53 26.40
CA ASP A 586 -10.36 2.66 27.18
C ASP A 586 -10.60 1.16 26.90
N SER A 587 -11.59 0.84 26.09
CA SER A 587 -11.95 -0.54 25.77
C SER A 587 -10.99 -1.18 24.77
N ASP A 588 -10.82 -2.50 24.85
CA ASP A 588 -10.10 -3.31 23.85
C ASP A 588 -10.96 -3.51 22.60
N VAL A 589 -10.90 -2.55 21.72
CA VAL A 589 -11.66 -2.53 20.45
C VAL A 589 -10.79 -1.96 19.34
N VAL A 590 -10.91 -2.49 18.14
CA VAL A 590 -10.29 -1.90 16.95
C VAL A 590 -10.94 -0.56 16.68
N LEU A 591 -10.13 0.49 16.59
CA LEU A 591 -10.57 1.85 16.37
C LEU A 591 -9.82 2.48 15.20
N SER A 592 -10.57 3.13 14.33
CA SER A 592 -10.05 4.06 13.32
C SER A 592 -10.92 5.31 13.31
N ALA A 593 -10.32 6.50 13.25
CA ALA A 593 -11.06 7.75 13.29
C ALA A 593 -10.33 8.89 12.58
N ASN A 594 -11.11 9.83 12.06
CA ASN A 594 -10.66 11.15 11.65
C ASN A 594 -11.61 12.23 12.21
N SER A 595 -11.57 13.44 11.67
CA SER A 595 -12.39 14.55 12.17
C SER A 595 -13.91 14.34 12.04
N ALA A 596 -14.36 13.50 11.09
CA ALA A 596 -15.76 13.31 10.74
C ALA A 596 -16.26 11.87 10.91
N TRP A 597 -15.36 10.90 10.97
CA TRP A 597 -15.72 9.48 10.99
C TRP A 597 -15.04 8.75 12.15
N LEU A 598 -15.76 7.79 12.72
CA LEU A 598 -15.25 6.85 13.72
C LEU A 598 -15.73 5.46 13.37
N MET A 599 -14.83 4.50 13.31
CA MET A 599 -15.11 3.08 13.16
C MET A 599 -14.67 2.32 14.39
N LEU A 600 -15.52 1.42 14.86
CA LEU A 600 -15.23 0.42 15.88
C LEU A 600 -15.49 -0.98 15.32
N HIS A 601 -14.56 -1.91 15.50
CA HIS A 601 -14.77 -3.33 15.22
C HIS A 601 -14.42 -4.16 16.46
N THR A 602 -15.39 -4.94 16.96
CA THR A 602 -15.32 -5.54 18.29
C THR A 602 -14.72 -6.93 18.28
N ARG A 603 -13.98 -7.24 19.34
CA ARG A 603 -13.50 -8.58 19.68
C ARG A 603 -14.47 -9.31 20.60
N GLU A 604 -15.12 -8.59 21.48
CA GLU A 604 -16.09 -9.09 22.44
C GLU A 604 -17.37 -8.25 22.39
N ALA A 605 -18.46 -8.78 22.92
CA ALA A 605 -19.69 -8.03 23.08
C ALA A 605 -19.58 -7.10 24.30
N GLY A 606 -20.14 -5.91 24.21
CA GLY A 606 -20.11 -4.96 25.33
C GLY A 606 -20.76 -3.63 25.04
N ASP A 607 -20.82 -2.80 26.07
CA ASP A 607 -21.16 -1.38 25.99
C ASP A 607 -19.86 -0.59 25.91
N TYR A 608 -19.65 0.09 24.78
CA TYR A 608 -18.41 0.84 24.48
C TYR A 608 -18.67 2.32 24.73
N GLU A 609 -17.93 2.86 25.72
CA GLU A 609 -17.92 4.29 26.00
C GLU A 609 -16.95 5.00 25.08
N ILE A 610 -17.41 6.04 24.39
CA ILE A 610 -16.64 6.84 23.45
C ILE A 610 -16.60 8.28 23.91
N ALA A 611 -15.41 8.87 24.00
CA ALA A 611 -15.17 10.28 24.21
C ALA A 611 -14.64 10.91 22.92
N LEU A 612 -15.29 11.95 22.41
CA LEU A 612 -14.87 12.67 21.21
C LEU A 612 -13.91 13.81 21.57
N PRO A 613 -12.95 14.19 20.70
CA PRO A 613 -12.04 15.31 20.95
C PRO A 613 -12.74 16.66 20.94
N ARG A 614 -13.91 16.73 20.33
CA ARG A 614 -14.80 17.91 20.32
C ARG A 614 -16.26 17.48 20.25
N ARG A 615 -17.15 18.35 20.72
CA ARG A 615 -18.59 18.11 20.71
C ARG A 615 -19.12 18.01 19.28
N ALA A 616 -19.86 16.94 18.98
CA ALA A 616 -20.57 16.75 17.72
C ALA A 616 -22.01 17.29 17.86
N ARG A 617 -22.46 18.05 16.86
CA ARG A 617 -23.84 18.50 16.76
C ARG A 617 -24.80 17.31 16.62
N LYS A 618 -24.40 16.34 15.81
CA LYS A 618 -25.15 15.10 15.58
C LYS A 618 -24.20 13.92 15.36
N ILE A 619 -24.55 12.78 15.93
CA ILE A 619 -23.84 11.51 15.72
C ILE A 619 -24.83 10.51 15.12
N THR A 620 -24.48 9.95 13.98
CA THR A 620 -25.29 8.93 13.28
C THR A 620 -24.50 7.65 13.14
N GLU A 621 -25.04 6.52 13.59
CA GLU A 621 -24.48 5.20 13.31
C GLU A 621 -25.02 4.72 11.95
N ILE A 622 -24.12 4.54 10.97
CA ILE A 622 -24.50 4.40 9.56
C ILE A 622 -24.83 2.97 9.14
N THR A 623 -24.43 1.95 9.90
CA THR A 623 -24.74 0.56 9.51
C THR A 623 -26.24 0.27 9.72
N THR A 624 -26.85 0.92 10.71
CA THR A 624 -28.29 0.85 11.01
C THR A 624 -29.03 2.15 10.67
N GLU A 625 -28.32 3.20 10.28
CA GLU A 625 -28.83 4.56 9.98
C GLU A 625 -29.57 5.21 11.17
N LYS A 626 -29.17 4.86 12.41
CA LYS A 626 -29.80 5.38 13.63
C LYS A 626 -29.07 6.60 14.17
N PRO A 627 -29.83 7.61 14.65
CA PRO A 627 -29.25 8.66 15.47
C PRO A 627 -28.75 8.07 16.79
N VAL A 628 -27.56 8.49 17.21
CA VAL A 628 -26.90 8.07 18.46
C VAL A 628 -27.07 9.11 19.54
N ALA A 629 -26.68 10.36 19.23
CA ALA A 629 -26.74 11.48 20.14
C ALA A 629 -26.73 12.82 19.38
N GLU A 630 -27.17 13.88 20.04
CA GLU A 630 -27.08 15.27 19.58
C GLU A 630 -26.35 16.10 20.62
N ASN A 631 -25.57 17.09 20.14
CA ASN A 631 -24.81 18.04 20.98
C ASN A 631 -23.95 17.32 22.05
N ALA A 632 -23.32 16.22 21.68
CA ALA A 632 -22.60 15.35 22.61
C ALA A 632 -21.10 15.26 22.27
N ASP A 633 -20.28 15.15 23.30
CA ASP A 633 -18.85 14.82 23.25
C ASP A 633 -18.56 13.46 23.88
N ARG A 634 -19.59 12.77 24.37
CA ARG A 634 -19.54 11.40 24.87
C ARG A 634 -20.81 10.66 24.50
N PHE A 635 -20.67 9.38 24.22
CA PHE A 635 -21.81 8.47 24.04
C PHE A 635 -21.39 7.03 24.33
N THR A 636 -22.38 6.19 24.58
CA THR A 636 -22.19 4.74 24.75
C THR A 636 -22.91 4.01 23.64
N TRP A 637 -22.27 3.00 23.06
CA TRP A 637 -22.87 2.16 22.03
C TRP A 637 -22.68 0.69 22.33
N LYS A 638 -23.78 -0.05 22.33
CA LYS A 638 -23.78 -1.49 22.58
C LYS A 638 -23.49 -2.25 21.29
N LEU A 639 -22.46 -3.05 21.29
CA LEU A 639 -22.05 -3.87 20.15
C LEU A 639 -21.98 -5.36 20.50
N PRO A 640 -22.47 -6.23 19.62
CA PRO A 640 -22.22 -7.67 19.70
C PRO A 640 -20.71 -7.97 19.51
N LYS A 641 -20.35 -9.20 19.86
CA LYS A 641 -19.03 -9.74 19.49
C LYS A 641 -18.87 -9.79 17.98
N HIS A 642 -17.66 -9.49 17.49
CA HIS A 642 -17.30 -9.53 16.09
C HIS A 642 -18.22 -8.69 15.18
N SER A 643 -18.59 -7.50 15.64
CA SER A 643 -19.44 -6.58 14.89
C SER A 643 -18.73 -5.25 14.61
N THR A 644 -19.21 -4.53 13.62
CA THR A 644 -18.68 -3.21 13.25
C THR A 644 -19.77 -2.16 13.39
N ALA A 645 -19.41 -1.02 13.95
CA ALA A 645 -20.18 0.21 13.85
C ALA A 645 -19.33 1.31 13.21
N VAL A 646 -19.93 2.10 12.36
CA VAL A 646 -19.30 3.28 11.75
C VAL A 646 -20.18 4.49 12.03
N PHE A 647 -19.57 5.54 12.57
CA PHE A 647 -20.27 6.75 13.00
C PHE A 647 -19.85 7.94 12.13
N LEU A 648 -20.84 8.68 11.66
CA LEU A 648 -20.65 10.03 11.13
C LEU A 648 -20.79 11.02 12.27
N LEU A 649 -19.78 11.89 12.43
CA LEU A 649 -19.69 12.94 13.43
C LEU A 649 -19.88 14.30 12.74
N GLU A 650 -21.05 14.90 12.86
CA GLU A 650 -21.34 16.22 12.30
C GLU A 650 -21.05 17.29 13.37
N HIS A 651 -20.21 18.25 13.06
CA HIS A 651 -19.81 19.33 13.99
C HIS A 651 -20.46 20.66 13.66
#